data_6ce07edc2fbc7f82e4991da02c15ae83
#
_entry.id   6ce07edc2fbc7f82e4991da02c15ae83
#
_cell.length_a   1.000
_cell.length_b   1.000
_cell.length_c   1.000
_cell.angle_alpha   90.00
_cell.angle_beta   90.00
_cell.angle_gamma   90.00
#
_symmetry.space_group_name_H-M   'P 1'
#
loop_
_entity.id
_entity.type
_entity.pdbx_description
1 polymer ?
#
loop_
_entity_poly.entity_id
_entity_poly.type
_entity_poly.pdbx_seq_one_letter_code
_entity_poly.pdbx_strand_id
1 'polypeptide(L)'
;MIFRANLLVAWLAIATLIFWSVSSTQAQLSVQVIPEEIQLHTFQPEQIVSVRELSAGKTFSKSLTKDSGLTLKLQDPQIAELIEHADGTWILRAKGNGTTNLQAFVKSPQGIEVQVQARVSVALTKGIVDWEFENHVQPILSRNGCNMGACHGALAGKGGFRLSLRGYDPISDHFNIVKQDNARRVELAQPESSLILLKPTGLVEHKGGVRLQTDSIDYRILLDWISAGAPAVKPTDPKLESIELLPDAVALRPTDRDQLTLIAHYSNGRKEDVTRWAKFSSSDESVALVDAQGRVQIVGPGEGTIVAWFSSRIASSRIRVPFDTQATPGLSLAAIQEKLGLANPIDQHIASQLAALRIAPSDRCTDEEFLRRSSLDATGSLPTVDQIEQFLADSSPDKRSRWIESLLSSPQFVDYWAYRWSDVLMLNSNLLRSDGVKAYYQWIRQSVEQNKPWDAMVREILTATGNSLDNGATNFYGINQDPETMTENACQAFLGLSIGCAKCHNHPLEKWTNDQYYAMANLFARVRAKGWGGEVRNGDSARTVFVVERGDLIQPLRGKPQPPAPLDAPAIDSESTEDRRIVLAQWMTSPNNPYFTRATVNRIWAAYFGIGIVNAVDDLRASNPESNPALMAYLSQYLIENRYDLKSLMRQIMNSETYQRSSNPRDGNQTDRKHFSHYYPKRLMAEVIHDAIASVTAVPSEFNKIVFLGGDRNDTKFYPKGTKAIQLFDSSVESNFLKTFGRNQRRITCECERSDEPSIVQALHLANGETLNNKLAQEGGIVDQLLERFPQDNAALVRAAYLRTICREPTASQQQAIVQELERNSQDRHVAIEDLLWSLMSSREFLFNY
;
A
#
# COMPACT_ATOMS: atom_id res chain seq x y z
N MET A 1 -27.86 30.67 62.42
CA MET A 1 -28.57 29.47 61.90
C MET A 1 -29.44 29.74 60.69
N ILE A 2 -29.24 30.80 59.97
CA ILE A 2 -30.10 31.17 58.80
C ILE A 2 -29.31 31.11 57.45
N PHE A 3 -28.02 30.77 57.48
CA PHE A 3 -27.17 30.72 56.25
C PHE A 3 -26.95 29.31 55.66
N ARG A 4 -27.56 28.25 56.26
CA ARG A 4 -27.40 26.87 55.73
C ARG A 4 -28.61 26.25 55.02
N ALA A 5 -29.72 26.93 55.00
CA ALA A 5 -30.97 26.44 54.38
C ALA A 5 -31.10 26.81 52.88
N ASN A 6 -30.40 27.84 52.37
CA ASN A 6 -30.50 28.30 51.00
C ASN A 6 -29.53 27.63 50.00
N LEU A 7 -28.55 26.84 50.46
CA LEU A 7 -27.64 26.10 49.58
C LEU A 7 -28.16 24.70 49.17
N LEU A 8 -29.07 24.10 49.95
CA LEU A 8 -29.65 22.80 49.62
C LEU A 8 -30.77 22.87 48.58
N VAL A 9 -31.48 24.00 48.50
CA VAL A 9 -32.55 24.22 47.48
C VAL A 9 -31.95 24.57 46.13
N ALA A 10 -30.82 25.24 46.07
CA ALA A 10 -30.12 25.54 44.82
C ALA A 10 -29.48 24.30 44.19
N TRP A 11 -29.07 23.31 44.97
CA TRP A 11 -28.50 22.05 44.46
C TRP A 11 -29.57 21.07 43.94
N LEU A 12 -30.76 21.08 44.47
CA LEU A 12 -31.87 20.26 43.96
C LEU A 12 -32.50 20.83 42.70
N ALA A 13 -32.44 22.15 42.47
CA ALA A 13 -32.91 22.79 41.26
C ALA A 13 -31.91 22.63 40.06
N ILE A 14 -30.62 22.53 40.35
CA ILE A 14 -29.60 22.29 39.35
C ILE A 14 -29.54 20.80 39.00
N ALA A 15 -29.82 19.88 39.93
CA ALA A 15 -29.87 18.44 39.66
C ALA A 15 -31.11 18.02 38.85
N THR A 16 -32.23 18.76 38.95
CA THR A 16 -33.43 18.52 38.12
C THR A 16 -33.37 19.15 36.74
N LEU A 17 -32.49 20.13 36.50
CA LEU A 17 -32.23 20.70 35.15
C LEU A 17 -31.19 19.95 34.34
N ILE A 18 -30.34 19.13 34.99
CA ILE A 18 -29.34 18.28 34.30
C ILE A 18 -29.95 16.93 33.84
N PHE A 19 -31.09 16.52 34.38
CA PHE A 19 -31.76 15.25 34.03
C PHE A 19 -32.77 15.37 32.88
N TRP A 20 -33.00 16.57 32.31
CA TRP A 20 -33.95 16.76 31.22
C TRP A 20 -33.35 17.27 29.91
N SER A 21 -32.08 17.11 29.70
CA SER A 21 -31.45 17.35 28.39
C SER A 21 -30.67 16.12 27.88
N VAL A 22 -31.18 14.92 28.06
CA VAL A 22 -30.95 13.84 27.12
C VAL A 22 -31.93 14.11 25.96
N SER A 23 -31.66 15.16 25.21
CA SER A 23 -32.16 15.29 23.86
C SER A 23 -31.64 14.08 23.11
N SER A 24 -32.51 13.15 22.75
CA SER A 24 -32.28 12.26 21.63
C SER A 24 -31.80 13.14 20.49
N THR A 25 -30.53 13.14 20.24
CA THR A 25 -29.95 13.62 18.97
C THR A 25 -30.56 12.74 17.88
N GLN A 26 -31.75 13.09 17.42
CA GLN A 26 -32.23 12.65 16.12
C GLN A 26 -31.14 13.03 15.16
N ALA A 27 -30.53 12.03 14.54
CA ALA A 27 -29.56 12.23 13.49
C ALA A 27 -30.23 13.10 12.43
N GLN A 28 -29.86 14.38 12.39
CA GLN A 28 -30.39 15.34 11.42
C GLN A 28 -29.95 14.83 10.06
N LEU A 29 -30.94 14.54 9.19
CA LEU A 29 -30.66 14.07 7.82
C LEU A 29 -29.84 15.17 7.13
N SER A 30 -28.57 14.89 6.87
CA SER A 30 -27.70 15.79 6.11
C SER A 30 -27.75 15.37 4.66
N VAL A 31 -28.23 16.25 3.79
CA VAL A 31 -28.35 16.02 2.35
C VAL A 31 -27.46 17.03 1.61
N GLN A 32 -26.86 16.61 0.52
CA GLN A 32 -25.96 17.45 -0.27
C GLN A 32 -26.21 17.26 -1.76
N VAL A 33 -26.12 18.35 -2.52
CA VAL A 33 -26.05 18.33 -4.00
C VAL A 33 -24.58 18.16 -4.41
N ILE A 34 -24.32 17.29 -5.34
CA ILE A 34 -22.96 17.00 -5.85
C ILE A 34 -22.93 17.24 -7.36
N PRO A 35 -22.03 18.12 -7.87
CA PRO A 35 -21.16 19.05 -7.13
C PRO A 35 -21.94 20.18 -6.41
N GLU A 36 -21.36 20.74 -5.35
CA GLU A 36 -21.95 21.88 -4.62
C GLU A 36 -21.92 23.19 -5.42
N GLU A 37 -20.89 23.37 -6.25
CA GLU A 37 -20.75 24.48 -7.18
C GLU A 37 -20.65 23.93 -8.59
N ILE A 38 -21.55 24.41 -9.44
CA ILE A 38 -21.67 23.98 -10.83
C ILE A 38 -21.30 25.15 -11.74
N GLN A 39 -20.30 24.94 -12.58
CA GLN A 39 -19.87 25.93 -13.58
C GLN A 39 -20.14 25.38 -14.98
N LEU A 40 -21.14 25.97 -15.66
CA LEU A 40 -21.42 25.65 -17.06
C LEU A 40 -20.83 26.73 -17.96
N HIS A 41 -20.10 26.33 -18.95
CA HIS A 41 -19.43 27.24 -19.89
C HIS A 41 -19.32 26.60 -21.27
N THR A 42 -18.74 27.31 -22.22
CA THR A 42 -18.73 26.91 -23.64
C THR A 42 -18.05 25.57 -23.87
N PHE A 43 -17.01 25.23 -23.07
CA PHE A 43 -16.34 23.94 -23.14
C PHE A 43 -17.16 22.80 -22.51
N GLN A 44 -18.02 23.15 -21.54
CA GLN A 44 -18.85 22.21 -20.79
C GLN A 44 -20.25 22.81 -20.62
N PRO A 45 -21.12 22.66 -21.61
CA PRO A 45 -22.49 23.17 -21.50
C PRO A 45 -23.41 22.28 -20.63
N GLU A 46 -22.97 21.11 -20.24
CA GLU A 46 -23.74 20.12 -19.46
C GLU A 46 -22.94 19.58 -18.31
N GLN A 47 -23.63 19.31 -17.19
CA GLN A 47 -23.04 18.73 -15.96
C GLN A 47 -23.98 17.70 -15.34
N ILE A 48 -23.45 16.52 -15.02
CA ILE A 48 -24.17 15.55 -14.20
C ILE A 48 -24.27 16.06 -12.77
N VAL A 49 -25.47 15.96 -12.19
CA VAL A 49 -25.73 16.33 -10.79
C VAL A 49 -26.39 15.17 -10.05
N SER A 50 -26.03 15.00 -8.79
CA SER A 50 -26.65 14.03 -7.90
C SER A 50 -26.99 14.66 -6.54
N VAL A 51 -27.97 14.10 -5.85
CA VAL A 51 -28.33 14.49 -4.49
C VAL A 51 -28.17 13.27 -3.60
N ARG A 52 -27.50 13.41 -2.49
CA ARG A 52 -27.12 12.29 -1.64
C ARG A 52 -27.29 12.62 -0.16
N GLU A 53 -27.60 11.60 0.63
CA GLU A 53 -27.51 11.68 2.08
C GLU A 53 -26.06 11.50 2.52
N LEU A 54 -25.65 12.28 3.51
CA LEU A 54 -24.33 12.21 4.12
C LEU A 54 -24.44 11.64 5.52
N SER A 55 -23.78 10.53 5.77
CA SER A 55 -23.69 9.92 7.10
C SER A 55 -22.69 10.66 8.01
N ALA A 56 -22.79 10.44 9.31
CA ALA A 56 -21.90 11.03 10.31
C ALA A 56 -20.41 10.71 10.08
N GLY A 57 -20.09 9.66 9.32
CA GLY A 57 -18.74 9.27 8.90
C GLY A 57 -18.28 9.88 7.58
N LYS A 58 -18.94 10.93 7.06
CA LYS A 58 -18.67 11.55 5.76
C LYS A 58 -18.74 10.58 4.56
N THR A 59 -19.54 9.54 4.67
CA THR A 59 -19.81 8.61 3.57
C THR A 59 -21.17 8.90 2.98
N PHE A 60 -21.23 9.07 1.67
CA PHE A 60 -22.47 9.34 0.95
C PHE A 60 -23.30 8.07 0.75
N SER A 61 -24.60 8.24 0.65
CA SER A 61 -25.52 7.23 0.17
C SER A 61 -25.45 7.11 -1.36
N LYS A 62 -26.14 6.13 -1.93
CA LYS A 62 -26.52 6.12 -3.34
C LYS A 62 -27.24 7.42 -3.70
N SER A 63 -27.09 7.84 -4.96
CA SER A 63 -27.85 9.00 -5.47
C SER A 63 -29.35 8.81 -5.24
N LEU A 64 -29.98 9.84 -4.67
CA LEU A 64 -31.42 9.89 -4.48
C LEU A 64 -32.14 10.08 -5.82
N THR A 65 -33.30 9.48 -5.96
CA THR A 65 -34.17 9.54 -7.14
C THR A 65 -35.55 10.07 -6.75
N LYS A 66 -36.42 10.27 -7.74
CA LYS A 66 -37.83 10.62 -7.46
C LYS A 66 -38.52 9.60 -6.54
N ASP A 67 -38.23 8.32 -6.73
CA ASP A 67 -38.78 7.24 -5.88
C ASP A 67 -38.32 7.35 -4.42
N SER A 68 -37.17 8.02 -4.19
CA SER A 68 -36.69 8.37 -2.85
C SER A 68 -37.30 9.68 -2.30
N GLY A 69 -38.29 10.26 -2.95
CA GLY A 69 -38.92 11.53 -2.54
C GLY A 69 -38.11 12.77 -2.89
N LEU A 70 -37.16 12.69 -3.84
CA LEU A 70 -36.39 13.83 -4.34
C LEU A 70 -37.20 14.64 -5.34
N THR A 71 -37.21 15.96 -5.15
CA THR A 71 -37.69 16.93 -6.14
C THR A 71 -36.60 17.97 -6.38
N LEU A 72 -36.25 18.18 -7.66
CA LEU A 72 -35.29 19.21 -8.07
C LEU A 72 -36.00 20.37 -8.77
N LYS A 73 -35.58 21.60 -8.48
CA LYS A 73 -36.10 22.83 -9.12
C LYS A 73 -34.95 23.80 -9.36
N LEU A 74 -34.99 24.47 -10.53
CA LEU A 74 -34.13 25.62 -10.80
C LEU A 74 -34.87 26.89 -10.39
N GLN A 75 -34.16 27.82 -9.75
CA GLN A 75 -34.71 29.10 -9.35
C GLN A 75 -34.98 29.98 -10.60
N ASP A 76 -34.08 29.93 -11.60
CA ASP A 76 -34.23 30.60 -12.89
C ASP A 76 -33.99 29.63 -14.06
N PRO A 77 -35.08 29.15 -14.73
CA PRO A 77 -35.00 28.25 -15.87
C PRO A 77 -34.52 28.89 -17.17
N GLN A 78 -34.30 30.19 -17.22
CA GLN A 78 -33.76 30.87 -18.41
C GLN A 78 -32.23 30.73 -18.47
N ILE A 79 -31.57 30.51 -17.31
CA ILE A 79 -30.13 30.37 -17.20
C ILE A 79 -29.68 28.94 -17.50
N ALA A 80 -30.43 27.94 -16.98
CA ALA A 80 -30.15 26.53 -17.23
C ALA A 80 -31.44 25.71 -17.31
N GLU A 81 -31.39 24.50 -17.84
CA GLU A 81 -32.46 23.52 -17.76
C GLU A 81 -32.01 22.24 -17.08
N LEU A 82 -32.98 21.58 -16.44
CA LEU A 82 -32.74 20.31 -15.75
C LEU A 82 -33.39 19.19 -16.55
N ILE A 83 -32.58 18.18 -16.89
CA ILE A 83 -32.96 17.05 -17.74
C ILE A 83 -32.80 15.77 -16.88
N GLU A 84 -33.85 14.97 -16.82
CA GLU A 84 -33.80 13.65 -16.19
C GLU A 84 -33.64 12.58 -17.27
N HIS A 85 -32.67 11.71 -17.11
CA HIS A 85 -32.47 10.54 -17.96
C HIS A 85 -33.27 9.33 -17.44
N ALA A 86 -33.50 8.37 -18.32
CA ALA A 86 -34.29 7.17 -18.04
C ALA A 86 -33.66 6.28 -16.94
N ASP A 87 -32.36 6.42 -16.66
CA ASP A 87 -31.63 5.73 -15.59
C ASP A 87 -31.67 6.47 -14.23
N GLY A 88 -32.43 7.58 -14.16
CA GLY A 88 -32.54 8.40 -12.95
C GLY A 88 -31.41 9.41 -12.75
N THR A 89 -30.47 9.53 -13.70
CA THR A 89 -29.42 10.53 -13.68
C THR A 89 -29.96 11.90 -14.08
N TRP A 90 -29.54 12.95 -13.36
CA TRP A 90 -29.91 14.32 -13.66
C TRP A 90 -28.77 15.06 -14.35
N ILE A 91 -29.07 15.75 -15.44
CA ILE A 91 -28.15 16.63 -16.16
C ILE A 91 -28.66 18.06 -16.12
N LEU A 92 -27.75 18.96 -15.78
CA LEU A 92 -27.98 20.39 -15.90
C LEU A 92 -27.36 20.89 -17.20
N ARG A 93 -28.16 21.57 -18.04
CA ARG A 93 -27.71 22.11 -19.36
C ARG A 93 -27.82 23.63 -19.35
N ALA A 94 -26.76 24.30 -19.82
CA ALA A 94 -26.73 25.74 -19.97
C ALA A 94 -27.73 26.25 -21.03
N LYS A 95 -28.43 27.37 -20.75
CA LYS A 95 -29.32 28.08 -21.72
C LYS A 95 -28.95 29.54 -21.93
N GLY A 96 -28.59 30.24 -20.87
CA GLY A 96 -28.24 31.65 -20.91
C GLY A 96 -27.22 32.04 -19.87
N ASN A 97 -26.45 33.11 -20.12
CA ASN A 97 -25.46 33.59 -19.18
C ASN A 97 -26.09 34.15 -17.90
N GLY A 98 -25.50 33.84 -16.72
CA GLY A 98 -25.94 34.31 -15.43
C GLY A 98 -25.67 33.34 -14.31
N THR A 99 -26.33 33.56 -13.16
CA THR A 99 -26.26 32.69 -12.01
C THR A 99 -27.65 32.33 -11.51
N THR A 100 -27.85 31.06 -11.12
CA THR A 100 -29.07 30.54 -10.52
C THR A 100 -28.75 29.56 -9.43
N ASN A 101 -29.76 29.08 -8.69
CA ASN A 101 -29.60 28.01 -7.72
C ASN A 101 -30.41 26.78 -8.16
N LEU A 102 -29.77 25.62 -8.08
CA LEU A 102 -30.45 24.33 -8.11
C LEU A 102 -30.91 24.01 -6.67
N GLN A 103 -32.19 23.87 -6.48
CA GLN A 103 -32.81 23.53 -5.21
C GLN A 103 -33.24 22.08 -5.20
N ALA A 104 -32.83 21.34 -4.18
CA ALA A 104 -33.24 19.97 -3.95
C ALA A 104 -34.11 19.89 -2.69
N PHE A 105 -35.25 19.25 -2.81
CA PHE A 105 -36.20 18.97 -1.73
C PHE A 105 -36.23 17.45 -1.54
N VAL A 106 -35.98 17.02 -0.33
CA VAL A 106 -35.96 15.59 0.04
C VAL A 106 -36.88 15.37 1.19
N LYS A 107 -37.84 14.48 1.04
CA LYS A 107 -38.77 14.07 2.13
C LYS A 107 -38.17 12.90 2.88
N SER A 108 -37.91 13.08 4.18
CA SER A 108 -37.48 11.99 5.05
C SER A 108 -38.61 10.97 5.24
N PRO A 109 -38.31 9.73 5.64
CA PRO A 109 -39.34 8.74 5.98
C PRO A 109 -40.31 9.20 7.07
N GLN A 110 -39.88 10.16 7.91
CA GLN A 110 -40.71 10.77 8.97
C GLN A 110 -41.55 11.97 8.50
N GLY A 111 -41.51 12.29 7.18
CA GLY A 111 -42.29 13.38 6.58
C GLY A 111 -41.67 14.78 6.72
N ILE A 112 -40.44 14.87 7.25
CA ILE A 112 -39.68 16.13 7.33
C ILE A 112 -39.10 16.44 5.96
N GLU A 113 -39.32 17.62 5.42
CA GLU A 113 -38.74 18.08 4.17
C GLU A 113 -37.43 18.81 4.45
N VAL A 114 -36.33 18.31 3.84
CA VAL A 114 -35.00 18.94 3.87
C VAL A 114 -34.78 19.65 2.54
N GLN A 115 -34.42 20.92 2.60
CA GLN A 115 -34.07 21.71 1.45
C GLN A 115 -32.56 21.98 1.44
N VAL A 116 -31.92 21.70 0.31
CA VAL A 116 -30.52 22.04 0.04
C VAL A 116 -30.41 22.72 -1.33
N GLN A 117 -29.31 23.45 -1.56
CA GLN A 117 -29.12 24.15 -2.82
C GLN A 117 -27.67 24.10 -3.27
N ALA A 118 -27.46 24.10 -4.60
CA ALA A 118 -26.15 24.25 -5.23
C ALA A 118 -26.18 25.50 -6.11
N ARG A 119 -25.06 26.24 -6.12
CA ARG A 119 -24.90 27.41 -6.97
C ARG A 119 -24.56 26.97 -8.40
N VAL A 120 -25.29 27.51 -9.36
CA VAL A 120 -25.07 27.29 -10.80
C VAL A 120 -24.68 28.60 -11.43
N SER A 121 -23.51 28.61 -12.06
CA SER A 121 -23.03 29.75 -12.88
C SER A 121 -22.89 29.32 -14.34
N VAL A 122 -23.37 30.13 -15.23
CA VAL A 122 -23.33 29.89 -16.68
C VAL A 122 -22.59 31.04 -17.37
N ALA A 123 -21.55 30.71 -18.13
CA ALA A 123 -20.74 31.64 -18.91
C ALA A 123 -20.49 31.11 -20.32
N LEU A 124 -21.45 31.34 -21.22
CA LEU A 124 -21.32 30.96 -22.64
C LEU A 124 -20.72 32.10 -23.43
N THR A 125 -19.69 31.80 -24.22
CA THR A 125 -19.11 32.74 -25.21
C THR A 125 -19.73 32.49 -26.56
N LYS A 126 -19.98 33.58 -27.35
CA LYS A 126 -20.43 33.48 -28.72
C LYS A 126 -19.23 33.35 -29.65
N GLY A 127 -19.27 32.41 -30.60
CA GLY A 127 -18.24 32.22 -31.59
C GLY A 127 -17.58 30.85 -31.57
N ILE A 128 -16.43 30.75 -32.26
CA ILE A 128 -15.66 29.50 -32.31
C ILE A 128 -15.04 29.25 -30.91
N VAL A 129 -15.18 28.05 -30.40
CA VAL A 129 -14.60 27.62 -29.15
C VAL A 129 -13.08 27.50 -29.31
N ASP A 130 -12.29 28.23 -28.51
CA ASP A 130 -10.82 28.14 -28.50
C ASP A 130 -10.38 26.91 -27.68
N TRP A 131 -10.50 25.72 -28.30
CA TRP A 131 -10.13 24.47 -27.65
C TRP A 131 -8.64 24.43 -27.31
N GLU A 132 -8.28 24.26 -26.06
CA GLU A 132 -6.90 24.19 -25.56
C GLU A 132 -6.29 22.81 -25.87
N PHE A 133 -5.09 22.79 -26.45
CA PHE A 133 -4.45 21.54 -26.84
C PHE A 133 -4.21 20.61 -25.64
N GLU A 134 -3.59 21.14 -24.57
CA GLU A 134 -3.22 20.35 -23.38
C GLU A 134 -4.44 19.88 -22.59
N ASN A 135 -5.47 20.72 -22.46
CA ASN A 135 -6.62 20.44 -21.58
C ASN A 135 -7.77 19.69 -22.26
N HIS A 136 -7.87 19.75 -23.62
CA HIS A 136 -8.99 19.13 -24.35
C HIS A 136 -8.53 18.16 -25.43
N VAL A 137 -7.63 18.56 -26.35
CA VAL A 137 -7.21 17.71 -27.47
C VAL A 137 -6.39 16.52 -27.01
N GLN A 138 -5.38 16.74 -26.16
CA GLN A 138 -4.51 15.69 -25.64
C GLN A 138 -5.25 14.65 -24.79
N PRO A 139 -6.18 15.02 -23.88
CA PRO A 139 -7.03 14.07 -23.18
C PRO A 139 -7.86 13.17 -24.10
N ILE A 140 -8.42 13.70 -25.20
CA ILE A 140 -9.12 12.93 -26.23
C ILE A 140 -8.19 11.85 -26.82
N LEU A 141 -6.97 12.25 -27.22
CA LEU A 141 -5.98 11.31 -27.76
C LEU A 141 -5.59 10.23 -26.73
N SER A 142 -5.44 10.61 -25.46
CA SER A 142 -5.10 9.70 -24.36
C SER A 142 -6.25 8.72 -24.07
N ARG A 143 -7.47 9.22 -24.05
CA ARG A 143 -8.68 8.44 -23.81
C ARG A 143 -8.89 7.37 -24.86
N ASN A 144 -8.70 7.74 -26.12
CA ASN A 144 -8.83 6.85 -27.28
C ASN A 144 -7.61 5.95 -27.49
N GLY A 145 -6.58 6.04 -26.61
CA GLY A 145 -5.40 5.17 -26.61
C GLY A 145 -4.37 5.48 -27.68
N CYS A 146 -4.47 6.65 -28.36
CA CYS A 146 -3.56 7.03 -29.43
C CYS A 146 -2.09 7.11 -28.95
N ASN A 147 -1.88 7.62 -27.74
CA ASN A 147 -0.55 7.78 -27.11
C ASN A 147 -0.17 6.66 -26.15
N MET A 148 -0.76 5.47 -26.29
CA MET A 148 -0.35 4.28 -25.51
C MET A 148 0.90 3.65 -26.11
N GLY A 149 1.66 2.90 -25.28
CA GLY A 149 2.90 2.22 -25.67
C GLY A 149 2.72 1.20 -26.81
N ALA A 150 1.53 0.60 -26.97
CA ALA A 150 1.21 -0.27 -28.10
C ALA A 150 0.89 0.50 -29.40
N CYS A 151 0.67 1.81 -29.30
CA CYS A 151 0.31 2.72 -30.41
C CYS A 151 1.40 3.78 -30.63
N HIS A 152 1.03 5.04 -30.78
CA HIS A 152 1.97 6.12 -31.10
C HIS A 152 2.81 6.56 -29.89
N GLY A 153 2.48 6.14 -28.67
CA GLY A 153 3.29 6.37 -27.45
C GLY A 153 4.50 5.44 -27.32
N ALA A 154 4.74 4.49 -28.23
CA ALA A 154 5.97 3.73 -28.27
C ALA A 154 7.18 4.64 -28.53
N LEU A 155 8.38 4.25 -28.05
CA LEU A 155 9.59 5.05 -28.15
C LEU A 155 9.88 5.48 -29.61
N ALA A 156 9.70 4.57 -30.56
CA ALA A 156 9.84 4.85 -32.02
C ALA A 156 8.53 5.30 -32.67
N GLY A 157 7.43 5.40 -31.97
CA GLY A 157 6.11 5.61 -32.53
C GLY A 157 5.60 4.44 -33.38
N LYS A 158 4.60 4.72 -34.23
CA LYS A 158 4.05 3.78 -35.22
C LYS A 158 3.88 4.49 -36.57
N GLY A 159 4.40 3.88 -37.67
CA GLY A 159 4.26 4.44 -39.00
C GLY A 159 4.85 5.84 -39.14
N GLY A 160 5.96 6.15 -38.48
CA GLY A 160 6.59 7.48 -38.49
C GLY A 160 5.87 8.54 -37.65
N PHE A 161 4.79 8.17 -36.96
CA PHE A 161 4.10 9.08 -36.03
C PHE A 161 4.34 8.66 -34.57
N ARG A 162 4.87 9.59 -33.81
CA ARG A 162 5.16 9.42 -32.38
C ARG A 162 4.40 10.46 -31.54
N LEU A 163 3.84 10.02 -30.45
CA LEU A 163 3.29 10.86 -29.38
C LEU A 163 4.01 10.55 -28.07
N SER A 164 4.02 11.48 -27.15
CA SER A 164 4.49 11.25 -25.80
C SER A 164 3.57 10.25 -25.09
N LEU A 165 4.16 9.31 -24.35
CA LEU A 165 3.39 8.28 -23.67
C LEU A 165 2.40 8.91 -22.67
N ARG A 166 1.10 8.69 -22.88
CA ARG A 166 0.02 9.28 -22.07
C ARG A 166 -0.02 10.82 -22.07
N GLY A 167 0.62 11.47 -23.05
CA GLY A 167 0.54 12.91 -23.22
C GLY A 167 1.39 13.72 -22.24
N TYR A 168 2.54 13.20 -21.79
CA TYR A 168 3.38 13.91 -20.82
C TYR A 168 4.14 15.12 -21.40
N ASP A 169 4.25 15.23 -22.71
CA ASP A 169 4.95 16.33 -23.40
C ASP A 169 4.04 16.95 -24.48
N PRO A 170 3.12 17.84 -24.08
CA PRO A 170 2.14 18.43 -24.98
C PRO A 170 2.76 19.30 -26.09
N ILE A 171 3.93 19.89 -25.81
CA ILE A 171 4.64 20.72 -26.82
C ILE A 171 5.17 19.82 -27.92
N SER A 172 5.82 18.72 -27.61
CA SER A 172 6.33 17.75 -28.58
C SER A 172 5.18 17.09 -29.35
N ASP A 173 4.09 16.74 -28.66
CA ASP A 173 2.92 16.11 -29.26
C ASP A 173 2.25 17.02 -30.28
N HIS A 174 2.06 18.30 -29.92
CA HIS A 174 1.54 19.29 -30.87
C HIS A 174 2.44 19.41 -32.11
N PHE A 175 3.77 19.56 -31.93
CA PHE A 175 4.72 19.61 -33.03
C PHE A 175 4.62 18.36 -33.92
N ASN A 176 4.57 17.18 -33.36
CA ASN A 176 4.48 15.91 -34.09
C ASN A 176 3.16 15.75 -34.85
N ILE A 177 2.07 16.34 -34.35
CA ILE A 177 0.77 16.34 -35.04
C ILE A 177 0.74 17.36 -36.15
N VAL A 178 1.11 18.62 -35.85
CA VAL A 178 0.82 19.76 -36.74
C VAL A 178 1.98 20.11 -37.66
N LYS A 179 3.25 19.84 -37.28
CA LYS A 179 4.42 20.31 -38.05
C LYS A 179 5.27 19.19 -38.64
N GLN A 180 5.40 18.07 -38.00
CA GLN A 180 6.29 16.98 -38.43
C GLN A 180 5.82 16.41 -39.79
N ASP A 181 6.77 15.92 -40.60
CA ASP A 181 6.52 15.30 -41.93
C ASP A 181 5.71 16.22 -42.88
N ASN A 182 6.11 17.48 -42.95
CA ASN A 182 5.47 18.50 -43.79
C ASN A 182 4.00 18.73 -43.46
N ALA A 183 3.65 18.66 -42.17
CA ALA A 183 2.30 18.91 -41.64
C ALA A 183 1.19 17.98 -42.19
N ARG A 184 1.54 16.84 -42.77
CA ARG A 184 0.62 15.95 -43.50
C ARG A 184 -0.54 15.39 -42.67
N ARG A 185 -0.50 15.53 -41.32
CA ARG A 185 -1.53 14.96 -40.44
C ARG A 185 -2.71 15.89 -40.20
N VAL A 186 -2.54 17.18 -40.50
CA VAL A 186 -3.56 18.21 -40.29
C VAL A 186 -3.74 18.99 -41.61
N GLU A 187 -4.96 19.05 -42.07
CA GLU A 187 -5.34 19.82 -43.27
C GLU A 187 -6.21 21.01 -42.86
N LEU A 188 -5.64 22.20 -42.86
CA LEU A 188 -6.32 23.41 -42.37
C LEU A 188 -7.37 23.96 -43.37
N ALA A 189 -7.20 23.71 -44.69
CA ALA A 189 -8.13 24.15 -45.69
C ALA A 189 -9.42 23.30 -45.72
N GLN A 190 -9.27 22.02 -45.38
CA GLN A 190 -10.37 21.05 -45.29
C GLN A 190 -10.18 20.20 -44.01
N PRO A 191 -10.52 20.73 -42.84
CA PRO A 191 -10.24 20.09 -41.55
C PRO A 191 -10.68 18.62 -41.43
N GLU A 192 -11.84 18.28 -42.02
CA GLU A 192 -12.38 16.91 -42.08
C GLU A 192 -11.49 15.92 -42.87
N SER A 193 -10.64 16.43 -43.75
CA SER A 193 -9.69 15.67 -44.56
C SER A 193 -8.38 15.39 -43.81
N SER A 194 -8.21 15.84 -42.60
CA SER A 194 -7.01 15.62 -41.76
C SER A 194 -6.80 14.16 -41.42
N LEU A 195 -5.59 13.64 -41.65
CA LEU A 195 -5.25 12.24 -41.31
C LEU A 195 -5.44 11.91 -39.81
N ILE A 196 -5.31 12.91 -38.94
CA ILE A 196 -5.56 12.75 -37.51
C ILE A 196 -7.05 12.44 -37.20
N LEU A 197 -7.97 12.75 -38.11
CA LEU A 197 -9.39 12.41 -38.06
C LEU A 197 -9.71 11.16 -38.89
N LEU A 198 -9.22 11.09 -40.14
CA LEU A 198 -9.56 10.02 -41.09
C LEU A 198 -9.08 8.63 -40.65
N LYS A 199 -7.89 8.54 -40.04
CA LYS A 199 -7.34 7.25 -39.62
C LYS A 199 -8.07 6.68 -38.39
N PRO A 200 -8.24 7.40 -37.29
CA PRO A 200 -8.94 6.84 -36.11
C PRO A 200 -10.44 6.60 -36.35
N THR A 201 -11.07 7.25 -37.33
CA THR A 201 -12.45 6.96 -37.73
C THR A 201 -12.58 5.75 -38.66
N GLY A 202 -11.46 5.26 -39.21
CA GLY A 202 -11.46 4.14 -40.17
C GLY A 202 -11.81 4.53 -41.59
N LEU A 203 -12.00 5.83 -41.89
CA LEU A 203 -12.20 6.34 -43.26
C LEU A 203 -10.95 6.16 -44.14
N VAL A 204 -9.79 6.09 -43.50
CA VAL A 204 -8.52 5.64 -44.08
C VAL A 204 -7.98 4.49 -43.23
N GLU A 205 -7.42 3.48 -43.90
CA GLU A 205 -6.92 2.29 -43.22
C GLU A 205 -6.01 2.63 -42.02
N HIS A 206 -6.33 2.07 -40.84
CA HIS A 206 -5.62 2.26 -39.61
C HIS A 206 -5.42 0.94 -38.89
N LYS A 207 -4.16 0.50 -38.78
CA LYS A 207 -3.82 -0.76 -38.07
C LYS A 207 -4.25 -0.80 -36.59
N GLY A 208 -4.48 0.37 -36.01
CA GLY A 208 -5.03 0.50 -34.63
C GLY A 208 -6.53 0.27 -34.52
N GLY A 209 -7.22 0.05 -35.63
CA GLY A 209 -8.69 -0.04 -35.72
C GLY A 209 -9.40 1.32 -35.60
N VAL A 210 -10.73 1.27 -35.52
CA VAL A 210 -11.56 2.45 -35.26
C VAL A 210 -11.41 2.85 -33.79
N ARG A 211 -11.07 4.10 -33.52
CA ARG A 211 -10.85 4.66 -32.18
C ARG A 211 -11.75 5.87 -31.92
N LEU A 212 -12.30 6.48 -32.95
CA LEU A 212 -13.10 7.70 -32.86
C LEU A 212 -14.35 7.53 -33.73
N GLN A 213 -15.50 7.92 -33.21
CA GLN A 213 -16.76 7.91 -33.96
C GLN A 213 -16.99 9.30 -34.55
N THR A 214 -17.44 9.39 -35.81
CA THR A 214 -17.64 10.67 -36.51
C THR A 214 -18.77 11.53 -35.93
N ASP A 215 -19.72 10.93 -35.23
CA ASP A 215 -20.84 11.60 -34.57
C ASP A 215 -20.53 11.94 -33.09
N SER A 216 -19.31 11.58 -32.60
CA SER A 216 -18.92 11.83 -31.22
C SER A 216 -18.57 13.30 -30.98
N ILE A 217 -18.71 13.72 -29.72
CA ILE A 217 -18.26 15.04 -29.26
C ILE A 217 -16.74 15.18 -29.37
N ASP A 218 -15.99 14.11 -29.17
CA ASP A 218 -14.53 14.09 -29.31
C ASP A 218 -14.09 14.40 -30.74
N TYR A 219 -14.80 13.83 -31.75
CA TYR A 219 -14.54 14.14 -33.13
C TYR A 219 -14.82 15.63 -33.43
N ARG A 220 -15.92 16.17 -32.91
CA ARG A 220 -16.27 17.60 -33.10
C ARG A 220 -15.24 18.51 -32.48
N ILE A 221 -14.78 18.23 -31.28
CA ILE A 221 -13.73 19.01 -30.60
C ILE A 221 -12.44 19.03 -31.44
N LEU A 222 -11.99 17.86 -31.93
CA LEU A 222 -10.81 17.78 -32.78
C LEU A 222 -11.01 18.54 -34.11
N LEU A 223 -12.16 18.42 -34.71
CA LEU A 223 -12.51 19.14 -35.96
C LEU A 223 -12.52 20.66 -35.71
N ASP A 224 -13.17 21.14 -34.68
CA ASP A 224 -13.21 22.55 -34.29
C ASP A 224 -11.82 23.12 -34.03
N TRP A 225 -10.98 22.35 -33.27
CA TRP A 225 -9.60 22.73 -33.00
C TRP A 225 -8.77 22.87 -34.28
N ILE A 226 -8.91 21.93 -35.22
CA ILE A 226 -8.25 22.02 -36.52
C ILE A 226 -8.79 23.24 -37.32
N SER A 227 -10.09 23.45 -37.32
CA SER A 227 -10.76 24.56 -38.02
C SER A 227 -10.32 25.93 -37.48
N ALA A 228 -9.96 25.99 -36.17
CA ALA A 228 -9.38 27.17 -35.53
C ALA A 228 -7.89 27.39 -35.86
N GLY A 229 -7.29 26.56 -36.74
CA GLY A 229 -5.86 26.64 -37.09
C GLY A 229 -4.95 25.72 -36.25
N ALA A 230 -5.48 24.76 -35.57
CA ALA A 230 -4.77 23.82 -34.72
C ALA A 230 -3.80 24.52 -33.73
N PRO A 231 -4.29 25.41 -32.86
CA PRO A 231 -3.45 26.21 -31.96
C PRO A 231 -2.59 25.37 -31.05
N ALA A 232 -1.35 25.81 -30.84
CA ALA A 232 -0.41 25.19 -29.91
C ALA A 232 -0.71 25.58 -28.46
N VAL A 233 -0.05 24.88 -27.52
CA VAL A 233 -0.06 25.24 -26.10
C VAL A 233 0.47 26.65 -25.93
N LYS A 234 -0.31 27.50 -25.27
CA LYS A 234 0.05 28.89 -24.96
C LYS A 234 0.51 29.01 -23.50
N PRO A 235 1.47 29.87 -23.17
CA PRO A 235 1.84 30.11 -21.78
C PRO A 235 0.69 30.62 -20.89
N THR A 236 -0.32 31.21 -21.54
CA THR A 236 -1.54 31.76 -20.92
C THR A 236 -2.62 30.71 -20.68
N ASP A 237 -2.50 29.50 -21.25
CA ASP A 237 -3.47 28.45 -21.06
C ASP A 237 -3.55 28.06 -19.57
N PRO A 238 -4.75 27.87 -19.00
CA PRO A 238 -4.93 27.48 -17.63
C PRO A 238 -4.26 26.13 -17.34
N LYS A 239 -3.54 26.05 -16.22
CA LYS A 239 -2.88 24.83 -15.79
C LYS A 239 -3.82 23.96 -14.98
N LEU A 240 -3.83 22.65 -15.23
CA LEU A 240 -4.53 21.69 -14.38
C LEU A 240 -3.85 21.61 -13.02
N GLU A 241 -4.51 22.06 -11.95
CA GLU A 241 -3.99 22.05 -10.59
C GLU A 241 -4.34 20.77 -9.83
N SER A 242 -5.62 20.38 -9.89
CA SER A 242 -6.11 19.17 -9.20
C SER A 242 -7.29 18.57 -9.92
N ILE A 243 -7.62 17.33 -9.57
CA ILE A 243 -8.86 16.64 -9.94
C ILE A 243 -9.54 16.10 -8.70
N GLU A 244 -10.86 16.02 -8.72
CA GLU A 244 -11.69 15.52 -7.63
C GLU A 244 -12.69 14.51 -8.16
N LEU A 245 -12.72 13.29 -7.60
CA LEU A 245 -13.70 12.26 -7.98
C LEU A 245 -14.84 12.25 -6.96
N LEU A 246 -16.03 12.55 -7.43
CA LEU A 246 -17.22 12.74 -6.60
C LEU A 246 -18.25 11.62 -6.80
N PRO A 247 -18.85 11.11 -5.70
CA PRO A 247 -18.46 11.35 -4.31
C PRO A 247 -17.12 10.69 -3.98
N ASP A 248 -16.40 11.21 -2.98
CA ASP A 248 -15.12 10.68 -2.51
C ASP A 248 -15.26 9.35 -1.77
N ALA A 249 -16.43 9.10 -1.15
CA ALA A 249 -16.77 7.84 -0.50
C ALA A 249 -18.28 7.58 -0.55
N VAL A 250 -18.69 6.38 -0.96
CA VAL A 250 -20.10 6.00 -1.06
C VAL A 250 -20.36 4.62 -0.47
N ALA A 251 -21.46 4.49 0.28
CA ALA A 251 -21.99 3.22 0.77
C ALA A 251 -23.13 2.76 -0.14
N LEU A 252 -22.98 1.58 -0.74
CA LEU A 252 -23.91 0.99 -1.69
C LEU A 252 -24.36 -0.39 -1.20
N ARG A 253 -25.39 -0.94 -1.81
CA ARG A 253 -25.89 -2.30 -1.57
C ARG A 253 -25.53 -3.21 -2.74
N PRO A 254 -25.50 -4.54 -2.54
CA PRO A 254 -25.36 -5.47 -3.66
C PRO A 254 -26.38 -5.16 -4.76
N THR A 255 -25.95 -5.26 -6.03
CA THR A 255 -26.73 -4.92 -7.24
C THR A 255 -26.99 -3.44 -7.50
N ASP A 256 -26.62 -2.53 -6.62
CA ASP A 256 -26.73 -1.09 -6.88
C ASP A 256 -25.87 -0.68 -8.09
N ARG A 257 -26.34 0.37 -8.75
CA ARG A 257 -25.57 1.12 -9.75
C ARG A 257 -25.48 2.57 -9.31
N ASP A 258 -24.36 3.20 -9.59
CA ASP A 258 -24.15 4.60 -9.24
C ASP A 258 -23.27 5.32 -10.27
N GLN A 259 -23.25 6.63 -10.26
CA GLN A 259 -22.49 7.47 -11.17
C GLN A 259 -21.45 8.28 -10.38
N LEU A 260 -20.19 8.16 -10.78
CA LEU A 260 -19.10 9.02 -10.34
C LEU A 260 -18.87 10.15 -11.35
N THR A 261 -18.49 11.32 -10.84
CA THR A 261 -18.18 12.50 -11.64
C THR A 261 -16.77 12.98 -11.29
N LEU A 262 -15.94 13.18 -12.33
CA LEU A 262 -14.58 13.69 -12.15
C LEU A 262 -14.52 15.17 -12.52
N ILE A 263 -14.21 16.02 -11.55
CA ILE A 263 -14.06 17.46 -11.73
C ILE A 263 -12.60 17.85 -11.80
N ALA A 264 -12.20 18.54 -12.85
CA ALA A 264 -10.89 19.15 -12.99
C ALA A 264 -10.91 20.62 -12.51
N HIS A 265 -9.90 21.03 -11.75
CA HIS A 265 -9.71 22.38 -11.26
C HIS A 265 -8.50 23.02 -11.92
N TYR A 266 -8.69 24.18 -12.53
CA TYR A 266 -7.66 24.89 -13.28
C TYR A 266 -7.20 26.17 -12.57
N SER A 267 -5.98 26.62 -12.89
CA SER A 267 -5.30 27.77 -12.26
C SER A 267 -6.02 29.12 -12.39
N ASN A 268 -6.98 29.23 -13.29
CA ASN A 268 -7.84 30.40 -13.46
C ASN A 268 -9.18 30.29 -12.69
N GLY A 269 -9.36 29.27 -11.85
CA GLY A 269 -10.59 29.01 -11.10
C GLY A 269 -11.69 28.27 -11.87
N ARG A 270 -11.42 27.90 -13.15
CA ARG A 270 -12.36 27.10 -13.96
C ARG A 270 -12.45 25.70 -13.41
N LYS A 271 -13.69 25.17 -13.34
CA LYS A 271 -13.99 23.77 -12.99
C LYS A 271 -14.67 23.11 -14.18
N GLU A 272 -14.22 21.90 -14.54
CA GLU A 272 -14.77 21.14 -15.66
C GLU A 272 -15.06 19.68 -15.28
N ASP A 273 -16.17 19.15 -15.74
CA ASP A 273 -16.45 17.72 -15.72
C ASP A 273 -15.67 17.01 -16.82
N VAL A 274 -14.60 16.34 -16.43
CA VAL A 274 -13.72 15.61 -17.35
C VAL A 274 -13.97 14.10 -17.31
N THR A 275 -15.07 13.65 -16.70
CA THR A 275 -15.44 12.24 -16.55
C THR A 275 -15.32 11.46 -17.86
N ARG A 276 -15.80 12.03 -18.97
CA ARG A 276 -15.75 11.39 -20.30
C ARG A 276 -14.34 11.14 -20.84
N TRP A 277 -13.35 11.92 -20.38
CA TRP A 277 -11.95 11.81 -20.82
C TRP A 277 -11.07 11.07 -19.85
N ALA A 278 -11.58 10.78 -18.65
CA ALA A 278 -10.87 10.03 -17.65
C ALA A 278 -10.77 8.54 -18.00
N LYS A 279 -9.77 7.90 -17.43
CA LYS A 279 -9.69 6.44 -17.32
C LYS A 279 -10.05 6.03 -15.92
N PHE A 280 -10.86 4.98 -15.82
CA PHE A 280 -11.26 4.42 -14.54
C PHE A 280 -10.74 3.00 -14.38
N SER A 281 -10.44 2.62 -13.15
CA SER A 281 -10.23 1.22 -12.76
C SER A 281 -10.75 0.98 -11.33
N SER A 282 -11.08 -0.27 -11.05
CA SER A 282 -11.38 -0.73 -9.69
C SER A 282 -10.15 -1.36 -9.06
N SER A 283 -9.91 -1.10 -7.77
CA SER A 283 -8.91 -1.81 -6.99
C SER A 283 -9.35 -3.21 -6.60
N ASP A 284 -10.68 -3.48 -6.66
CA ASP A 284 -11.28 -4.75 -6.29
C ASP A 284 -12.55 -5.01 -7.13
N GLU A 285 -12.37 -5.73 -8.24
CA GLU A 285 -13.46 -6.03 -9.18
C GLU A 285 -14.48 -7.03 -8.60
N SER A 286 -14.16 -7.71 -7.51
CA SER A 286 -15.11 -8.56 -6.79
C SER A 286 -16.12 -7.75 -5.98
N VAL A 287 -15.80 -6.48 -5.69
CA VAL A 287 -16.68 -5.54 -4.99
C VAL A 287 -17.43 -4.64 -5.99
N ALA A 288 -16.72 -3.98 -6.89
CA ALA A 288 -17.29 -3.02 -7.82
C ALA A 288 -16.57 -3.03 -9.16
N LEU A 289 -17.34 -2.96 -10.24
CA LEU A 289 -16.86 -2.68 -11.61
C LEU A 289 -17.14 -1.21 -11.93
N VAL A 290 -16.33 -0.63 -12.80
CA VAL A 290 -16.54 0.74 -13.32
C VAL A 290 -16.37 0.76 -14.83
N ASP A 291 -17.27 1.44 -15.52
CA ASP A 291 -17.17 1.60 -16.98
C ASP A 291 -16.41 2.88 -17.37
N ALA A 292 -16.30 3.05 -18.65
CA ALA A 292 -15.58 4.16 -19.25
C ALA A 292 -16.25 5.53 -19.04
N GLN A 293 -17.47 5.57 -18.58
CA GLN A 293 -18.26 6.77 -18.29
C GLN A 293 -18.33 7.06 -16.78
N GLY A 294 -17.58 6.28 -15.95
CA GLY A 294 -17.60 6.44 -14.49
C GLY A 294 -18.85 5.83 -13.84
N ARG A 295 -19.60 4.97 -14.55
CA ARG A 295 -20.72 4.25 -13.97
C ARG A 295 -20.20 3.04 -13.19
N VAL A 296 -20.59 2.96 -11.92
CA VAL A 296 -20.19 1.90 -11.00
C VAL A 296 -21.32 0.86 -10.91
N GLN A 297 -20.98 -0.40 -11.03
CA GLN A 297 -21.84 -1.53 -10.79
C GLN A 297 -21.28 -2.36 -9.63
N ILE A 298 -22.11 -2.60 -8.60
CA ILE A 298 -21.72 -3.43 -7.46
C ILE A 298 -21.85 -4.90 -7.81
N VAL A 299 -20.78 -5.65 -7.52
CA VAL A 299 -20.66 -7.10 -7.77
C VAL A 299 -20.86 -7.87 -6.46
N GLY A 300 -20.22 -7.46 -5.37
CA GLY A 300 -20.28 -8.17 -4.10
C GLY A 300 -19.99 -7.29 -2.89
N PRO A 301 -20.11 -7.86 -1.67
CA PRO A 301 -19.81 -7.12 -0.45
C PRO A 301 -18.29 -6.93 -0.26
N GLY A 302 -17.92 -5.89 0.48
CA GLY A 302 -16.54 -5.53 0.79
C GLY A 302 -16.27 -4.05 0.64
N GLU A 303 -14.99 -3.70 0.56
CA GLU A 303 -14.56 -2.34 0.28
C GLU A 303 -13.59 -2.32 -0.89
N GLY A 304 -13.90 -1.54 -1.90
CA GLY A 304 -13.08 -1.29 -3.08
C GLY A 304 -12.87 0.21 -3.29
N THR A 305 -11.94 0.56 -4.15
CA THR A 305 -11.68 1.95 -4.54
C THR A 305 -11.74 2.06 -6.05
N ILE A 306 -12.53 3.00 -6.54
CA ILE A 306 -12.48 3.40 -7.95
C ILE A 306 -11.43 4.49 -8.09
N VAL A 307 -10.49 4.28 -8.98
CA VAL A 307 -9.41 5.21 -9.30
C VAL A 307 -9.66 5.82 -10.68
N ALA A 308 -9.58 7.14 -10.75
CA ALA A 308 -9.71 7.90 -11.99
C ALA A 308 -8.38 8.59 -12.34
N TRP A 309 -7.98 8.53 -13.62
CA TRP A 309 -6.82 9.22 -14.18
C TRP A 309 -7.28 10.23 -15.21
N PHE A 310 -6.78 11.43 -15.09
CA PHE A 310 -6.94 12.48 -16.09
C PHE A 310 -5.64 13.27 -16.21
N SER A 311 -5.07 13.35 -17.42
CA SER A 311 -3.75 13.92 -17.65
C SER A 311 -2.70 13.27 -16.71
N SER A 312 -1.92 13.94 -15.95
CA SER A 312 -0.96 13.38 -15.00
C SER A 312 -1.48 13.44 -13.56
N ARG A 313 -2.82 13.38 -13.35
CA ARG A 313 -3.45 13.46 -12.03
C ARG A 313 -4.28 12.22 -11.74
N ILE A 314 -4.41 11.92 -10.45
CA ILE A 314 -5.15 10.77 -9.94
C ILE A 314 -6.10 11.24 -8.85
N ALA A 315 -7.33 10.74 -8.90
CA ALA A 315 -8.31 10.88 -7.83
C ALA A 315 -8.97 9.51 -7.56
N SER A 316 -9.53 9.34 -6.38
CA SER A 316 -10.15 8.08 -6.00
C SER A 316 -11.47 8.29 -5.26
N SER A 317 -12.38 7.31 -5.40
CA SER A 317 -13.62 7.22 -4.66
C SER A 317 -13.71 5.85 -3.98
N ARG A 318 -14.03 5.85 -2.69
CA ARG A 318 -14.16 4.62 -1.90
C ARG A 318 -15.57 4.07 -1.99
N ILE A 319 -15.69 2.84 -2.44
CA ILE A 319 -16.96 2.11 -2.52
C ILE A 319 -17.03 1.12 -1.36
N ARG A 320 -18.03 1.26 -0.50
CA ARG A 320 -18.29 0.37 0.63
C ARG A 320 -19.60 -0.36 0.43
N VAL A 321 -19.54 -1.67 0.50
CA VAL A 321 -20.70 -2.56 0.38
C VAL A 321 -20.75 -3.48 1.60
N PRO A 322 -21.64 -3.22 2.57
CA PRO A 322 -21.76 -4.05 3.75
C PRO A 322 -22.11 -5.51 3.40
N PHE A 323 -21.55 -6.44 4.15
CA PHE A 323 -21.92 -7.84 4.05
C PHE A 323 -23.36 -8.03 4.54
N ASP A 324 -24.16 -8.72 3.75
CA ASP A 324 -25.51 -9.11 4.14
C ASP A 324 -25.46 -10.44 4.89
N THR A 325 -25.39 -10.37 6.19
CA THR A 325 -25.33 -11.56 7.02
C THR A 325 -26.70 -11.75 7.68
N GLN A 326 -27.52 -12.62 7.10
CA GLN A 326 -28.67 -13.17 7.81
C GLN A 326 -28.26 -13.87 9.14
N ALA A 327 -27.00 -14.27 9.23
CA ALA A 327 -26.41 -14.94 10.40
C ALA A 327 -26.09 -14.01 11.57
N THR A 328 -26.01 -12.67 11.36
CA THR A 328 -25.72 -11.70 12.44
C THR A 328 -26.61 -10.48 12.32
N PRO A 329 -27.93 -10.59 12.61
CA PRO A 329 -28.78 -9.42 12.68
C PRO A 329 -28.29 -8.51 13.81
N GLY A 330 -27.90 -7.27 13.46
CA GLY A 330 -27.66 -6.21 14.44
C GLY A 330 -26.28 -6.14 15.05
N LEU A 331 -25.18 -6.47 14.33
CA LEU A 331 -23.83 -6.13 14.76
C LEU A 331 -23.68 -4.60 14.76
N SER A 332 -24.04 -3.99 15.90
CA SER A 332 -23.81 -2.57 16.14
C SER A 332 -22.32 -2.30 16.43
N LEU A 333 -21.88 -1.06 16.18
CA LEU A 333 -20.54 -0.64 16.59
C LEU A 333 -20.31 -0.92 18.09
N ALA A 334 -21.31 -0.66 18.95
CA ALA A 334 -21.23 -0.92 20.39
C ALA A 334 -20.96 -2.41 20.71
N ALA A 335 -21.65 -3.32 20.04
CA ALA A 335 -21.46 -4.76 20.25
C ALA A 335 -20.07 -5.24 19.78
N ILE A 336 -19.55 -4.68 18.69
CA ILE A 336 -18.17 -4.97 18.23
C ILE A 336 -17.16 -4.38 19.20
N GLN A 337 -17.39 -3.15 19.68
CA GLN A 337 -16.52 -2.47 20.64
C GLN A 337 -16.48 -3.19 22.01
N GLU A 338 -17.63 -3.68 22.47
CA GLU A 338 -17.70 -4.49 23.69
C GLU A 338 -16.84 -5.77 23.55
N LYS A 339 -16.91 -6.43 22.40
CA LYS A 339 -16.14 -7.64 22.12
C LYS A 339 -14.64 -7.38 22.01
N LEU A 340 -14.22 -6.20 21.51
CA LEU A 340 -12.82 -5.88 21.25
C LEU A 340 -12.10 -5.20 22.42
N GLY A 341 -12.84 -4.70 23.39
CA GLY A 341 -12.29 -3.83 24.44
C GLY A 341 -11.73 -2.52 23.86
N LEU A 342 -12.09 -1.37 24.36
CA LEU A 342 -11.70 -0.08 23.79
C LEU A 342 -10.37 0.48 24.30
N ALA A 343 -9.58 -0.30 25.02
CA ALA A 343 -8.35 0.18 25.65
C ALA A 343 -7.27 0.57 24.65
N ASN A 344 -7.22 -0.13 23.48
CA ASN A 344 -6.22 0.13 22.43
C ASN A 344 -6.86 0.87 21.26
N PRO A 345 -6.35 2.05 20.85
CA PRO A 345 -6.89 2.79 19.72
C PRO A 345 -6.90 2.05 18.38
N ILE A 346 -5.97 1.11 18.15
CA ILE A 346 -6.00 0.22 16.98
C ILE A 346 -7.37 -0.48 16.90
N ASP A 347 -7.83 -1.03 18.01
CA ASP A 347 -9.08 -1.78 18.07
C ASP A 347 -10.31 -0.89 17.82
N GLN A 348 -10.24 0.39 18.21
CA GLN A 348 -11.31 1.36 17.91
C GLN A 348 -11.44 1.62 16.40
N HIS A 349 -10.31 1.80 15.69
CA HIS A 349 -10.31 2.04 14.24
C HIS A 349 -10.77 0.78 13.47
N ILE A 350 -10.32 -0.39 13.88
CA ILE A 350 -10.74 -1.66 13.29
C ILE A 350 -12.23 -1.92 13.58
N ALA A 351 -12.70 -1.72 14.83
CA ALA A 351 -14.11 -1.87 15.18
C ALA A 351 -15.03 -0.99 14.33
N SER A 352 -14.63 0.26 14.09
CA SER A 352 -15.39 1.19 13.27
C SER A 352 -15.52 0.71 11.82
N GLN A 353 -14.46 0.17 11.25
CA GLN A 353 -14.47 -0.40 9.89
C GLN A 353 -15.32 -1.68 9.82
N LEU A 354 -15.12 -2.60 10.77
CA LEU A 354 -15.89 -3.86 10.83
C LEU A 354 -17.39 -3.60 10.99
N ALA A 355 -17.77 -2.61 11.84
CA ALA A 355 -19.14 -2.21 12.00
C ALA A 355 -19.76 -1.64 10.70
N ALA A 356 -19.00 -0.79 10.00
CA ALA A 356 -19.44 -0.20 8.74
C ALA A 356 -19.65 -1.25 7.64
N LEU A 357 -18.86 -2.32 7.66
CA LEU A 357 -18.95 -3.46 6.73
C LEU A 357 -19.84 -4.61 7.25
N ARG A 358 -20.32 -4.53 8.49
CA ARG A 358 -21.08 -5.58 9.18
C ARG A 358 -20.34 -6.93 9.26
N ILE A 359 -19.04 -6.88 9.51
CA ILE A 359 -18.20 -8.07 9.69
C ILE A 359 -18.02 -8.37 11.17
N ALA A 360 -18.31 -9.60 11.57
CA ALA A 360 -18.13 -10.06 12.94
C ALA A 360 -16.65 -10.39 13.21
N PRO A 361 -16.00 -9.84 14.26
CA PRO A 361 -14.64 -10.24 14.60
C PRO A 361 -14.62 -11.65 15.20
N SER A 362 -13.56 -12.41 14.91
CA SER A 362 -13.28 -13.70 15.58
C SER A 362 -12.99 -13.49 17.06
N ASP A 363 -13.05 -14.58 17.82
CA ASP A 363 -12.73 -14.55 19.25
C ASP A 363 -11.22 -14.37 19.49
N ARG A 364 -10.84 -14.11 20.72
CA ARG A 364 -9.44 -14.02 21.11
C ARG A 364 -8.77 -15.39 20.95
N CYS A 365 -7.52 -15.42 20.49
CA CYS A 365 -6.74 -16.65 20.37
C CYS A 365 -6.38 -17.26 21.74
N THR A 366 -6.09 -18.56 21.76
CA THR A 366 -5.60 -19.23 22.96
C THR A 366 -4.23 -18.68 23.38
N ASP A 367 -3.79 -19.05 24.58
CA ASP A 367 -2.47 -18.62 25.07
C ASP A 367 -1.34 -19.31 24.31
N GLU A 368 -1.53 -20.53 23.86
CA GLU A 368 -0.59 -21.27 23.01
C GLU A 368 -0.45 -20.62 21.64
N GLU A 369 -1.59 -20.27 20.98
CA GLU A 369 -1.57 -19.54 19.69
C GLU A 369 -0.85 -18.20 19.85
N PHE A 370 -1.18 -17.44 20.91
CA PHE A 370 -0.55 -16.14 21.17
C PHE A 370 0.95 -16.26 21.40
N LEU A 371 1.36 -17.20 22.26
CA LEU A 371 2.78 -17.41 22.61
C LEU A 371 3.61 -17.74 21.36
N ARG A 372 3.15 -18.71 20.57
CA ARG A 372 3.82 -19.09 19.32
C ARG A 372 3.84 -17.95 18.32
N ARG A 373 2.68 -17.32 18.08
CA ARG A 373 2.55 -16.22 17.15
C ARG A 373 3.48 -15.07 17.46
N SER A 374 3.42 -14.58 18.68
CA SER A 374 4.21 -13.43 19.12
C SER A 374 5.70 -13.69 19.10
N SER A 375 6.14 -14.92 19.44
CA SER A 375 7.54 -15.33 19.37
C SER A 375 8.04 -15.32 17.92
N LEU A 376 7.31 -15.93 17.00
CA LEU A 376 7.68 -15.99 15.57
C LEU A 376 7.67 -14.61 14.92
N ASP A 377 6.68 -13.76 15.22
CA ASP A 377 6.56 -12.43 14.62
C ASP A 377 7.59 -11.44 15.14
N ALA A 378 7.93 -11.51 16.42
CA ALA A 378 8.89 -10.61 17.04
C ALA A 378 10.34 -11.04 16.86
N THR A 379 10.62 -12.37 16.88
CA THR A 379 11.98 -12.90 16.96
C THR A 379 12.35 -13.91 15.88
N GLY A 380 11.39 -14.32 15.04
CA GLY A 380 11.61 -15.40 14.06
C GLY A 380 12.01 -16.75 14.70
N SER A 381 11.71 -16.97 15.96
CA SER A 381 12.11 -18.18 16.69
C SER A 381 10.93 -18.79 17.46
N LEU A 382 10.92 -20.12 17.55
CA LEU A 382 9.97 -20.80 18.42
C LEU A 382 10.34 -20.57 19.90
N PRO A 383 9.36 -20.47 20.81
CA PRO A 383 9.64 -20.49 22.26
C PRO A 383 10.17 -21.86 22.68
N THR A 384 10.98 -21.88 23.73
CA THR A 384 11.44 -23.14 24.32
C THR A 384 10.33 -23.84 25.12
N VAL A 385 10.43 -25.14 25.33
CA VAL A 385 9.43 -25.90 26.12
C VAL A 385 9.25 -25.29 27.51
N ASP A 386 10.36 -24.92 28.18
CA ASP A 386 10.32 -24.27 29.50
C ASP A 386 9.57 -22.93 29.47
N GLN A 387 9.77 -22.13 28.43
CA GLN A 387 9.04 -20.87 28.26
C GLN A 387 7.54 -21.09 28.03
N ILE A 388 7.18 -22.14 27.26
CA ILE A 388 5.78 -22.51 27.05
C ILE A 388 5.13 -22.92 28.38
N GLU A 389 5.76 -23.80 29.12
CA GLU A 389 5.24 -24.30 30.42
C GLU A 389 5.11 -23.17 31.45
N GLN A 390 6.11 -22.28 31.54
CA GLN A 390 6.06 -21.13 32.43
C GLN A 390 4.94 -20.17 32.09
N PHE A 391 4.79 -19.86 30.80
CA PHE A 391 3.75 -18.95 30.34
C PHE A 391 2.34 -19.50 30.53
N LEU A 392 2.14 -20.79 30.27
CA LEU A 392 0.84 -21.44 30.46
C LEU A 392 0.47 -21.57 31.93
N ALA A 393 1.45 -21.82 32.81
CA ALA A 393 1.24 -21.87 34.25
C ALA A 393 0.94 -20.49 34.89
N ASP A 394 1.31 -19.40 34.24
CA ASP A 394 1.06 -18.03 34.71
C ASP A 394 -0.42 -17.65 34.52
N SER A 395 -1.13 -17.41 35.62
CA SER A 395 -2.54 -16.97 35.61
C SER A 395 -2.73 -15.45 35.66
N SER A 396 -1.63 -14.67 35.64
CA SER A 396 -1.69 -13.21 35.75
C SER A 396 -2.36 -12.59 34.53
N PRO A 397 -3.20 -11.57 34.68
CA PRO A 397 -3.92 -10.94 33.57
C PRO A 397 -3.00 -10.18 32.60
N ASP A 398 -1.81 -9.79 33.04
CA ASP A 398 -0.81 -9.04 32.27
C ASP A 398 0.27 -9.94 31.65
N LYS A 399 0.16 -11.27 31.74
CA LYS A 399 1.20 -12.20 31.25
C LYS A 399 1.56 -12.01 29.78
N ARG A 400 0.58 -11.72 28.91
CA ARG A 400 0.82 -11.47 27.49
C ARG A 400 1.63 -10.20 27.27
N SER A 401 1.34 -9.12 27.98
CA SER A 401 2.10 -7.86 27.88
C SER A 401 3.53 -8.04 28.40
N ARG A 402 3.73 -8.76 29.50
CA ARG A 402 5.09 -9.09 30.00
C ARG A 402 5.86 -9.96 29.02
N TRP A 403 5.19 -10.91 28.39
CA TRP A 403 5.79 -11.73 27.33
C TRP A 403 6.25 -10.88 26.15
N ILE A 404 5.41 -9.96 25.67
CA ILE A 404 5.77 -9.00 24.62
C ILE A 404 7.05 -8.23 24.99
N GLU A 405 7.15 -7.69 26.21
CA GLU A 405 8.34 -6.96 26.66
C GLU A 405 9.60 -7.84 26.66
N SER A 406 9.46 -9.11 27.09
CA SER A 406 10.57 -10.06 27.05
C SER A 406 11.07 -10.34 25.64
N LEU A 407 10.16 -10.46 24.67
CA LEU A 407 10.50 -10.63 23.25
C LEU A 407 11.21 -9.41 22.68
N LEU A 408 10.65 -8.19 22.88
CA LEU A 408 11.21 -6.93 22.38
C LEU A 408 12.59 -6.61 22.97
N SER A 409 12.92 -7.19 24.14
CA SER A 409 14.20 -7.02 24.82
C SER A 409 15.22 -8.12 24.50
N SER A 410 14.81 -9.14 23.75
CA SER A 410 15.63 -10.34 23.52
C SER A 410 16.72 -10.13 22.45
N PRO A 411 17.85 -10.83 22.53
CA PRO A 411 18.85 -10.83 21.45
C PRO A 411 18.29 -11.37 20.12
N GLN A 412 17.34 -12.29 20.17
CA GLN A 412 16.68 -12.86 19.00
C GLN A 412 15.87 -11.80 18.23
N PHE A 413 15.25 -10.85 18.93
CA PHE A 413 14.62 -9.69 18.31
C PHE A 413 15.63 -8.89 17.49
N VAL A 414 16.81 -8.65 18.04
CA VAL A 414 17.86 -7.88 17.35
C VAL A 414 18.31 -8.59 16.08
N ASP A 415 18.58 -9.89 16.15
CA ASP A 415 19.02 -10.67 14.98
C ASP A 415 17.94 -10.71 13.90
N TYR A 416 16.67 -10.94 14.26
CA TYR A 416 15.55 -11.03 13.34
C TYR A 416 15.29 -9.70 12.63
N TRP A 417 15.23 -8.58 13.35
CA TRP A 417 14.96 -7.28 12.76
C TRP A 417 16.16 -6.71 12.01
N ALA A 418 17.39 -7.02 12.45
CA ALA A 418 18.58 -6.70 11.64
C ALA A 418 18.56 -7.45 10.30
N TYR A 419 18.13 -8.72 10.28
CA TYR A 419 17.95 -9.49 9.07
C TYR A 419 16.91 -8.85 8.14
N ARG A 420 15.73 -8.49 8.67
CA ARG A 420 14.65 -7.87 7.88
C ARG A 420 15.07 -6.52 7.28
N TRP A 421 15.77 -5.68 8.04
CA TRP A 421 16.30 -4.43 7.49
C TRP A 421 17.41 -4.68 6.46
N SER A 422 18.13 -5.76 6.57
CA SER A 422 19.12 -6.17 5.54
C SER A 422 18.47 -6.52 4.20
N ASP A 423 17.23 -7.06 4.21
CA ASP A 423 16.46 -7.29 2.99
C ASP A 423 16.12 -5.95 2.31
N VAL A 424 15.59 -4.99 3.06
CA VAL A 424 15.23 -3.65 2.56
C VAL A 424 16.45 -2.88 2.03
N LEU A 425 17.61 -3.03 2.68
CA LEU A 425 18.86 -2.34 2.37
C LEU A 425 19.78 -3.12 1.43
N MET A 426 19.32 -4.24 0.85
CA MET A 426 19.96 -5.02 -0.22
C MET A 426 21.36 -5.56 0.12
N LEU A 427 21.55 -6.10 1.33
CA LEU A 427 22.84 -6.65 1.75
C LEU A 427 23.18 -7.96 1.05
N ASN A 428 24.06 -7.94 0.04
CA ASN A 428 24.57 -9.14 -0.59
C ASN A 428 25.97 -8.92 -1.20
N SER A 429 26.77 -10.00 -1.28
CA SER A 429 28.14 -9.97 -1.80
C SER A 429 28.25 -9.76 -3.31
N ASN A 430 27.15 -9.80 -4.03
CA ASN A 430 27.15 -9.48 -5.47
C ASN A 430 27.17 -7.97 -5.73
N LEU A 431 26.73 -7.17 -4.76
CA LEU A 431 26.70 -5.71 -4.83
C LEU A 431 27.83 -5.07 -4.01
N LEU A 432 28.19 -5.71 -2.90
CA LEU A 432 29.29 -5.30 -2.02
C LEU A 432 30.27 -6.46 -1.85
N ARG A 433 31.51 -6.18 -1.43
CA ARG A 433 32.41 -7.23 -0.96
C ARG A 433 31.99 -7.71 0.43
N SER A 434 32.37 -8.94 0.77
CA SER A 434 31.97 -9.60 2.03
C SER A 434 32.28 -8.79 3.28
N ASP A 435 33.44 -8.08 3.33
CA ASP A 435 33.77 -7.20 4.47
C ASP A 435 32.86 -5.98 4.53
N GLY A 436 32.50 -5.39 3.38
CA GLY A 436 31.54 -4.30 3.30
C GLY A 436 30.14 -4.75 3.70
N VAL A 437 29.69 -5.94 3.26
CA VAL A 437 28.42 -6.54 3.70
C VAL A 437 28.40 -6.73 5.22
N LYS A 438 29.50 -7.28 5.78
CA LYS A 438 29.66 -7.49 7.22
C LYS A 438 29.62 -6.15 7.99
N ALA A 439 30.36 -5.13 7.53
CA ALA A 439 30.39 -3.82 8.17
C ALA A 439 29.01 -3.15 8.16
N TYR A 440 28.29 -3.25 7.02
CA TYR A 440 26.93 -2.73 6.91
C TYR A 440 25.95 -3.45 7.83
N TYR A 441 26.00 -4.78 7.85
CA TYR A 441 25.17 -5.59 8.76
C TYR A 441 25.44 -5.26 10.22
N GLN A 442 26.71 -5.14 10.62
CA GLN A 442 27.07 -4.79 12.00
C GLN A 442 26.50 -3.43 12.41
N TRP A 443 26.54 -2.45 11.53
CA TRP A 443 25.95 -1.14 11.77
C TRP A 443 24.42 -1.22 11.90
N ILE A 444 23.74 -1.98 11.02
CA ILE A 444 22.28 -2.22 11.11
C ILE A 444 21.95 -2.91 12.43
N ARG A 445 22.64 -3.99 12.76
CA ARG A 445 22.40 -4.78 13.95
C ARG A 445 22.58 -3.94 15.23
N GLN A 446 23.65 -3.15 15.28
CA GLN A 446 23.89 -2.23 16.39
C GLN A 446 22.80 -1.16 16.51
N SER A 447 22.31 -0.64 15.40
CA SER A 447 21.21 0.34 15.39
C SER A 447 19.92 -0.27 15.94
N VAL A 448 19.60 -1.51 15.59
CA VAL A 448 18.45 -2.24 16.15
C VAL A 448 18.64 -2.55 17.63
N GLU A 449 19.82 -3.01 18.04
CA GLU A 449 20.15 -3.33 19.43
C GLU A 449 20.00 -2.10 20.35
N GLN A 450 20.48 -0.94 19.89
CA GLN A 450 20.37 0.34 20.59
C GLN A 450 18.98 0.97 20.51
N ASN A 451 18.05 0.32 19.80
CA ASN A 451 16.73 0.89 19.48
C ASN A 451 16.84 2.31 18.91
N LYS A 452 17.78 2.51 17.97
CA LYS A 452 17.99 3.82 17.33
C LYS A 452 16.70 4.29 16.68
N PRO A 453 16.26 5.55 16.91
CA PRO A 453 15.09 6.10 16.23
C PRO A 453 15.20 5.94 14.71
N TRP A 454 14.12 5.49 14.08
CA TRP A 454 14.14 5.16 12.64
C TRP A 454 14.52 6.36 11.75
N ASP A 455 14.03 7.54 12.10
CA ASP A 455 14.40 8.79 11.40
C ASP A 455 15.89 9.12 11.51
N ALA A 456 16.49 8.88 12.68
CA ALA A 456 17.93 9.07 12.89
C ALA A 456 18.74 8.05 12.06
N MET A 457 18.31 6.77 12.04
CA MET A 457 18.96 5.74 11.24
C MET A 457 18.94 6.08 9.75
N VAL A 458 17.81 6.56 9.22
CA VAL A 458 17.69 6.97 7.81
C VAL A 458 18.50 8.22 7.51
N ARG A 459 18.53 9.22 8.41
CA ARG A 459 19.41 10.39 8.24
C ARG A 459 20.89 9.99 8.18
N GLU A 460 21.33 9.09 9.05
CA GLU A 460 22.73 8.59 9.01
C GLU A 460 23.03 7.90 7.68
N ILE A 461 22.13 7.09 7.13
CA ILE A 461 22.32 6.46 5.81
C ILE A 461 22.44 7.52 4.72
N LEU A 462 21.49 8.44 4.64
CA LEU A 462 21.41 9.42 3.57
C LEU A 462 22.57 10.42 3.58
N THR A 463 23.14 10.74 4.74
CA THR A 463 24.24 11.71 4.85
C THR A 463 25.61 11.06 5.09
N ALA A 464 25.68 9.72 5.02
CA ALA A 464 26.92 8.98 5.29
C ALA A 464 28.08 9.39 4.38
N THR A 465 29.27 9.54 4.98
CA THR A 465 30.55 9.78 4.31
C THR A 465 31.67 9.00 5.00
N GLY A 466 32.81 8.85 4.33
CA GLY A 466 33.98 8.18 4.87
C GLY A 466 34.17 6.75 4.34
N ASN A 467 35.02 6.00 5.01
CA ASN A 467 35.40 4.65 4.65
C ASN A 467 34.27 3.64 4.97
N SER A 468 33.94 2.76 4.05
CA SER A 468 32.82 1.83 4.14
C SER A 468 33.00 0.69 5.16
N LEU A 469 34.21 0.44 5.64
CA LEU A 469 34.48 -0.53 6.70
C LEU A 469 34.41 0.10 8.08
N ASP A 470 34.73 1.42 8.19
CA ASP A 470 34.67 2.15 9.46
C ASP A 470 33.28 2.72 9.73
N ASN A 471 32.59 3.17 8.67
CA ASN A 471 31.22 3.67 8.71
C ASN A 471 30.30 2.79 7.86
N GLY A 472 29.67 1.81 8.47
CA GLY A 472 28.82 0.82 7.78
C GLY A 472 27.70 1.45 6.95
N ALA A 473 27.14 2.59 7.36
CA ALA A 473 26.06 3.28 6.66
C ALA A 473 26.45 3.73 5.23
N THR A 474 27.72 4.00 4.97
CA THR A 474 28.21 4.41 3.64
C THR A 474 28.05 3.32 2.58
N ASN A 475 27.85 2.06 3.00
CA ASN A 475 27.64 0.94 2.07
C ASN A 475 26.33 1.07 1.27
N PHE A 476 25.36 1.87 1.70
CA PHE A 476 24.24 2.26 0.88
C PHE A 476 24.69 2.84 -0.48
N TYR A 477 25.71 3.69 -0.46
CA TYR A 477 26.31 4.27 -1.67
C TYR A 477 27.27 3.32 -2.38
N GLY A 478 27.75 2.31 -1.68
CA GLY A 478 28.51 1.21 -2.28
C GLY A 478 27.63 0.33 -3.19
N ILE A 479 26.40 0.11 -2.80
CA ILE A 479 25.37 -0.63 -3.55
C ILE A 479 24.82 0.24 -4.68
N ASN A 480 24.47 1.47 -4.39
CA ASN A 480 23.84 2.42 -5.30
C ASN A 480 24.90 3.38 -5.83
N GLN A 481 25.28 3.25 -7.11
CA GLN A 481 26.48 3.91 -7.63
C GLN A 481 26.17 5.15 -8.48
N ASP A 482 24.98 5.27 -8.99
CA ASP A 482 24.52 6.42 -9.78
C ASP A 482 23.35 7.14 -9.13
N PRO A 483 23.17 8.44 -9.39
CA PRO A 483 22.12 9.25 -8.74
C PRO A 483 20.71 8.73 -8.95
N GLU A 484 20.41 8.14 -10.10
CA GLU A 484 19.09 7.58 -10.41
C GLU A 484 18.81 6.35 -9.53
N THR A 485 19.74 5.40 -9.47
CA THR A 485 19.61 4.20 -8.61
C THR A 485 19.54 4.58 -7.13
N MET A 486 20.37 5.55 -6.68
CA MET A 486 20.28 6.08 -5.31
C MET A 486 18.89 6.61 -5.00
N THR A 487 18.30 7.34 -5.95
CA THR A 487 16.97 7.95 -5.82
C THR A 487 15.87 6.91 -5.77
N GLU A 488 15.89 5.97 -6.72
CA GLU A 488 14.88 4.90 -6.82
C GLU A 488 14.87 4.05 -5.55
N ASN A 489 16.04 3.60 -5.10
CA ASN A 489 16.17 2.76 -3.91
C ASN A 489 15.88 3.53 -2.61
N ALA A 490 16.27 4.80 -2.49
CA ALA A 490 15.90 5.61 -1.33
C ALA A 490 14.39 5.84 -1.23
N CYS A 491 13.72 6.15 -2.36
CA CYS A 491 12.26 6.30 -2.40
C CYS A 491 11.54 5.00 -2.08
N GLN A 492 11.99 3.87 -2.64
CA GLN A 492 11.39 2.56 -2.39
C GLN A 492 11.61 2.11 -0.93
N ALA A 493 12.85 2.20 -0.42
CA ALA A 493 13.19 1.74 0.93
C ALA A 493 12.50 2.55 2.02
N PHE A 494 12.48 3.88 1.89
CA PHE A 494 12.10 4.77 2.99
C PHE A 494 10.74 5.44 2.83
N LEU A 495 10.26 5.60 1.59
CA LEU A 495 8.97 6.24 1.31
C LEU A 495 7.90 5.27 0.77
N GLY A 496 8.29 4.04 0.41
CA GLY A 496 7.37 3.07 -0.22
C GLY A 496 6.89 3.54 -1.60
N LEU A 497 7.71 4.32 -2.31
CA LEU A 497 7.38 4.90 -3.61
C LEU A 497 8.28 4.33 -4.71
N SER A 498 7.66 3.66 -5.67
CA SER A 498 8.33 3.20 -6.89
C SER A 498 8.26 4.29 -7.95
N ILE A 499 9.30 5.11 -8.07
CA ILE A 499 9.34 6.25 -8.99
C ILE A 499 10.11 6.01 -10.29
N GLY A 500 10.69 4.84 -10.48
CA GLY A 500 11.57 4.51 -11.62
C GLY A 500 10.93 4.72 -12.99
N CYS A 501 9.59 4.57 -13.14
CA CYS A 501 8.90 4.89 -14.39
C CYS A 501 9.04 6.36 -14.79
N ALA A 502 9.18 7.27 -13.81
CA ALA A 502 9.32 8.70 -14.07
C ALA A 502 10.69 9.08 -14.69
N LYS A 503 11.64 8.15 -14.74
CA LYS A 503 12.93 8.32 -15.42
C LYS A 503 12.79 8.59 -16.92
N CYS A 504 11.80 7.98 -17.59
CA CYS A 504 11.66 8.08 -19.03
C CYS A 504 10.47 8.94 -19.47
N HIS A 505 9.42 9.04 -18.65
CA HIS A 505 8.17 9.77 -18.93
C HIS A 505 7.48 10.05 -17.59
N ASN A 506 6.39 10.83 -17.57
CA ASN A 506 5.62 11.00 -16.36
C ASN A 506 5.09 9.64 -15.88
N HIS A 507 5.10 9.43 -14.56
CA HIS A 507 4.72 8.15 -13.97
C HIS A 507 3.29 7.75 -14.35
N PRO A 508 3.03 6.53 -14.86
CA PRO A 508 1.73 6.17 -15.41
C PRO A 508 0.62 5.95 -14.37
N LEU A 509 1.00 5.69 -13.12
CA LEU A 509 0.09 5.33 -12.02
C LEU A 509 0.31 6.21 -10.78
N GLU A 510 1.09 7.30 -10.94
CA GLU A 510 1.45 8.23 -9.88
C GLU A 510 1.52 9.67 -10.43
N LYS A 511 1.55 10.65 -9.52
CA LYS A 511 1.62 12.07 -9.86
C LYS A 511 3.03 12.55 -10.28
N TRP A 512 4.04 11.69 -10.21
CA TRP A 512 5.43 12.05 -10.42
C TRP A 512 5.75 12.31 -11.89
N THR A 513 6.27 13.50 -12.16
CA THR A 513 6.71 13.87 -13.50
C THR A 513 8.18 13.50 -13.72
N ASN A 514 8.57 13.41 -14.99
CA ASN A 514 9.97 13.23 -15.37
C ASN A 514 10.88 14.35 -14.82
N ASP A 515 10.38 15.60 -14.81
CA ASP A 515 11.13 16.74 -14.25
C ASP A 515 11.34 16.59 -12.74
N GLN A 516 10.32 16.16 -11.98
CA GLN A 516 10.44 15.91 -10.53
C GLN A 516 11.39 14.74 -10.22
N TYR A 517 11.40 13.69 -11.05
CA TYR A 517 12.33 12.58 -10.89
C TYR A 517 13.79 13.07 -10.99
N TYR A 518 14.13 13.85 -12.04
CA TYR A 518 15.49 14.37 -12.20
C TYR A 518 15.84 15.45 -11.18
N ALA A 519 14.87 16.22 -10.71
CA ALA A 519 15.08 17.16 -9.59
C ALA A 519 15.46 16.42 -8.29
N MET A 520 14.77 15.33 -7.99
CA MET A 520 15.08 14.45 -6.85
C MET A 520 16.43 13.76 -7.02
N ALA A 521 16.74 13.24 -8.19
CA ALA A 521 18.02 12.59 -8.48
C ALA A 521 19.21 13.56 -8.40
N ASN A 522 19.01 14.84 -8.69
CA ASN A 522 20.02 15.86 -8.53
C ASN A 522 20.43 16.11 -7.06
N LEU A 523 19.65 15.67 -6.08
CA LEU A 523 20.07 15.69 -4.66
C LEU A 523 21.22 14.72 -4.39
N PHE A 524 21.35 13.66 -5.18
CA PHE A 524 22.44 12.68 -5.10
C PHE A 524 23.56 12.92 -6.13
N ALA A 525 23.40 13.87 -7.06
CA ALA A 525 24.29 14.03 -8.20
C ALA A 525 25.75 14.34 -7.81
N ARG A 526 26.00 14.79 -6.58
CA ARG A 526 27.35 15.16 -6.09
C ARG A 526 28.02 14.07 -5.24
N VAL A 527 27.34 12.93 -5.02
CA VAL A 527 27.91 11.81 -4.28
C VAL A 527 28.93 11.08 -5.15
N ARG A 528 30.06 10.78 -4.58
CA ARG A 528 31.13 9.99 -5.24
C ARG A 528 31.62 8.91 -4.30
N ALA A 529 31.97 7.75 -4.86
CA ALA A 529 32.66 6.70 -4.16
C ALA A 529 34.01 6.44 -4.83
N LYS A 530 35.09 6.59 -4.06
CA LYS A 530 36.45 6.26 -4.50
C LYS A 530 36.84 4.90 -3.92
N GLY A 531 37.61 4.15 -4.65
CA GLY A 531 37.99 2.78 -4.31
C GLY A 531 37.34 1.78 -5.27
N TRP A 532 37.95 0.62 -5.37
CA TRP A 532 37.55 -0.34 -6.37
C TRP A 532 36.25 -1.06 -5.98
N GLY A 533 35.24 -0.93 -6.77
CA GLY A 533 33.95 -1.61 -6.62
C GLY A 533 33.73 -2.72 -7.63
N GLY A 534 34.73 -3.03 -8.40
CA GLY A 534 34.69 -4.12 -9.37
C GLY A 534 35.01 -5.47 -8.75
N GLU A 535 35.33 -6.48 -9.58
CA GLU A 535 35.47 -7.89 -9.22
C GLU A 535 36.32 -8.18 -7.97
N VAL A 536 35.87 -9.15 -7.18
CA VAL A 536 36.46 -9.63 -5.91
C VAL A 536 37.94 -9.97 -5.96
N ARG A 537 38.53 -10.08 -7.18
CA ARG A 537 39.85 -10.63 -7.40
C ARG A 537 41.04 -9.71 -7.09
N ASN A 538 40.83 -8.38 -6.99
CA ASN A 538 41.95 -7.44 -6.98
C ASN A 538 41.85 -6.34 -5.93
N GLY A 539 42.28 -6.59 -4.69
CA GLY A 539 42.67 -5.51 -3.76
C GLY A 539 41.53 -4.97 -2.84
N ASP A 540 41.48 -3.70 -2.60
CA ASP A 540 40.74 -3.04 -1.50
C ASP A 540 39.28 -3.42 -1.36
N SER A 541 38.90 -3.96 -0.21
CA SER A 541 37.50 -4.21 0.18
C SER A 541 36.74 -2.95 0.59
N ALA A 542 37.46 -1.83 0.77
CA ALA A 542 36.89 -0.56 1.25
C ALA A 542 36.57 0.40 0.11
N ARG A 543 35.49 1.17 0.27
CA ARG A 543 35.20 2.37 -0.52
C ARG A 543 35.21 3.60 0.37
N THR A 544 35.63 4.74 -0.15
CA THR A 544 35.48 6.01 0.54
C THR A 544 34.41 6.84 -0.16
N VAL A 545 33.31 7.13 0.55
CA VAL A 545 32.21 7.94 0.06
C VAL A 545 32.46 9.40 0.46
N PHE A 546 32.31 10.30 -0.51
CA PHE A 546 32.46 11.75 -0.29
C PHE A 546 31.54 12.55 -1.22
N VAL A 547 31.36 13.80 -0.93
CA VAL A 547 30.53 14.72 -1.72
C VAL A 547 31.45 15.76 -2.38
N VAL A 548 31.21 16.01 -3.67
CA VAL A 548 31.92 17.05 -4.42
C VAL A 548 31.06 18.33 -4.45
N GLU A 549 31.76 19.47 -4.49
CA GLU A 549 31.08 20.79 -4.44
C GLU A 549 30.22 21.07 -5.67
N ARG A 550 30.54 20.47 -6.82
CA ARG A 550 29.88 20.73 -8.10
C ARG A 550 29.60 19.44 -8.84
N GLY A 551 28.62 19.50 -9.74
CA GLY A 551 28.19 18.40 -10.58
C GLY A 551 26.69 18.19 -10.49
N ASP A 552 26.06 18.14 -11.65
CA ASP A 552 24.61 17.95 -11.79
C ASP A 552 24.31 16.83 -12.76
N LEU A 553 23.18 16.16 -12.55
CA LEU A 553 22.66 15.16 -13.44
C LEU A 553 21.88 15.84 -14.57
N ILE A 554 22.29 15.60 -15.81
CA ILE A 554 21.61 16.12 -16.98
C ILE A 554 20.38 15.25 -17.27
N GLN A 555 19.21 15.88 -17.34
CA GLN A 555 18.00 15.24 -17.79
C GLN A 555 18.06 15.01 -19.30
N PRO A 556 18.00 13.74 -19.79
CA PRO A 556 18.15 13.46 -21.24
C PRO A 556 17.11 14.16 -22.12
N LEU A 557 15.87 14.22 -21.64
CA LEU A 557 14.75 14.83 -22.38
C LEU A 557 14.93 16.34 -22.61
N ARG A 558 15.49 17.04 -21.61
CA ARG A 558 15.66 18.52 -21.64
C ARG A 558 17.05 18.97 -22.05
N GLY A 559 18.04 18.08 -22.07
CA GLY A 559 19.45 18.40 -22.32
C GLY A 559 20.10 19.33 -21.27
N LYS A 560 19.46 19.50 -20.11
CA LYS A 560 19.93 20.34 -19.00
C LYS A 560 19.53 19.71 -17.67
N PRO A 561 20.22 20.07 -16.55
CA PRO A 561 19.82 19.61 -15.23
C PRO A 561 18.48 20.24 -14.81
N GLN A 562 17.71 19.51 -14.00
CA GLN A 562 16.62 20.10 -13.24
C GLN A 562 17.16 20.67 -11.91
N PRO A 563 16.62 21.80 -11.43
CA PRO A 563 16.98 22.31 -10.10
C PRO A 563 16.74 21.21 -9.05
N PRO A 564 17.72 20.95 -8.15
CA PRO A 564 17.59 19.88 -7.16
C PRO A 564 16.42 20.17 -6.21
N ALA A 565 15.53 19.22 -6.04
CA ALA A 565 14.35 19.35 -5.18
C ALA A 565 13.91 17.97 -4.66
N PRO A 566 13.52 17.86 -3.39
CA PRO A 566 12.77 16.70 -2.93
C PRO A 566 11.40 16.63 -3.62
N LEU A 567 10.80 15.43 -3.66
CA LEU A 567 9.44 15.25 -4.16
C LEU A 567 8.47 16.15 -3.35
N ASP A 568 7.53 16.82 -4.04
CA ASP A 568 6.54 17.72 -3.41
C ASP A 568 7.14 18.89 -2.57
N ALA A 569 8.41 19.24 -2.77
CA ALA A 569 9.05 20.33 -2.07
C ALA A 569 9.70 21.34 -3.03
N PRO A 570 9.94 22.58 -2.60
CA PRO A 570 10.61 23.58 -3.42
C PRO A 570 12.04 23.16 -3.79
N ALA A 571 12.50 23.66 -4.94
CA ALA A 571 13.88 23.50 -5.36
C ALA A 571 14.83 24.26 -4.41
N ILE A 572 16.01 23.68 -4.21
CA ILE A 572 17.12 24.35 -3.52
C ILE A 572 18.03 25.05 -4.53
N ASP A 573 18.88 25.94 -4.04
CA ASP A 573 19.82 26.64 -4.88
C ASP A 573 20.83 25.66 -5.53
N SER A 574 20.85 25.64 -6.85
CA SER A 574 21.74 24.77 -7.65
C SER A 574 23.21 25.13 -7.49
N GLU A 575 23.51 26.39 -7.19
CA GLU A 575 24.90 26.89 -7.03
C GLU A 575 25.46 26.71 -5.62
N SER A 576 24.62 26.36 -4.63
CA SER A 576 25.07 26.06 -3.27
C SER A 576 26.08 24.90 -3.29
N THR A 577 27.16 25.05 -2.54
CA THR A 577 28.20 24.04 -2.34
C THR A 577 27.88 23.08 -1.18
N GLU A 578 26.80 23.31 -0.45
CA GLU A 578 26.37 22.47 0.65
C GLU A 578 25.96 21.08 0.17
N ASP A 579 26.10 20.11 1.07
CA ASP A 579 25.65 18.75 0.79
C ASP A 579 24.12 18.68 0.66
N ARG A 580 23.65 18.55 -0.56
CA ARG A 580 22.22 18.50 -0.92
C ARG A 580 21.48 17.39 -0.19
N ARG A 581 22.16 16.32 0.25
CA ARG A 581 21.57 15.20 0.98
C ARG A 581 21.10 15.59 2.37
N ILE A 582 21.64 16.66 2.97
CA ILE A 582 21.16 17.18 4.26
C ILE A 582 19.71 17.66 4.12
N VAL A 583 19.41 18.42 3.07
CA VAL A 583 18.04 18.88 2.77
C VAL A 583 17.11 17.69 2.48
N LEU A 584 17.61 16.71 1.70
CA LEU A 584 16.87 15.48 1.42
C LEU A 584 16.52 14.72 2.71
N ALA A 585 17.50 14.50 3.58
CA ALA A 585 17.33 13.78 4.83
C ALA A 585 16.35 14.51 5.77
N GLN A 586 16.45 15.83 5.89
CA GLN A 586 15.53 16.65 6.67
C GLN A 586 14.10 16.58 6.14
N TRP A 587 13.91 16.71 4.81
CA TRP A 587 12.60 16.59 4.18
C TRP A 587 12.03 15.19 4.37
N MET A 588 12.81 14.13 4.10
CA MET A 588 12.35 12.75 4.14
C MET A 588 11.88 12.35 5.54
N THR A 589 12.62 12.73 6.57
CA THR A 589 12.33 12.39 7.96
C THR A 589 11.52 13.45 8.72
N SER A 590 11.02 14.46 8.01
CA SER A 590 10.16 15.48 8.61
C SER A 590 8.84 14.83 9.09
N PRO A 591 8.33 15.24 10.26
CA PRO A 591 7.01 14.84 10.73
C PRO A 591 5.88 15.16 9.74
N ASN A 592 6.08 16.16 8.89
CA ASN A 592 5.13 16.58 7.87
C ASN A 592 5.28 15.82 6.54
N ASN A 593 6.27 14.92 6.42
CA ASN A 593 6.43 14.11 5.22
C ASN A 593 5.31 13.06 5.17
N PRO A 594 4.47 13.06 4.11
CA PRO A 594 3.29 12.19 4.07
C PRO A 594 3.59 10.72 3.76
N TYR A 595 4.84 10.38 3.42
CA TYR A 595 5.22 9.05 2.94
C TYR A 595 6.02 8.26 3.98
N PHE A 596 6.97 8.89 4.65
CA PHE A 596 7.97 8.23 5.49
C PHE A 596 7.39 7.40 6.63
N THR A 597 6.52 8.01 7.44
CA THR A 597 5.87 7.29 8.56
C THR A 597 4.91 6.23 8.05
N ARG A 598 4.15 6.51 6.99
CA ARG A 598 3.20 5.56 6.38
C ARG A 598 3.90 4.32 5.83
N ALA A 599 5.02 4.50 5.12
CA ALA A 599 5.83 3.38 4.61
C ALA A 599 6.37 2.51 5.75
N THR A 600 6.87 3.14 6.80
CA THR A 600 7.40 2.44 7.99
C THR A 600 6.30 1.68 8.72
N VAL A 601 5.18 2.35 9.02
CA VAL A 601 4.01 1.74 9.67
C VAL A 601 3.48 0.57 8.86
N ASN A 602 3.32 0.75 7.55
CA ASN A 602 2.79 -0.30 6.68
C ASN A 602 3.67 -1.55 6.65
N ARG A 603 4.99 -1.36 6.59
CA ARG A 603 5.97 -2.46 6.61
C ARG A 603 5.97 -3.20 7.96
N ILE A 604 5.95 -2.47 9.08
CA ILE A 604 5.86 -3.09 10.41
C ILE A 604 4.51 -3.81 10.56
N TRP A 605 3.40 -3.19 10.19
CA TRP A 605 2.07 -3.81 10.23
C TRP A 605 2.04 -5.12 9.43
N ALA A 606 2.51 -5.10 8.20
CA ALA A 606 2.57 -6.29 7.35
C ALA A 606 3.46 -7.40 7.93
N ALA A 607 4.52 -7.05 8.64
CA ALA A 607 5.37 -8.04 9.32
C ALA A 607 4.58 -8.84 10.35
N TYR A 608 3.65 -8.20 11.07
CA TYR A 608 2.82 -8.84 12.09
C TYR A 608 1.57 -9.51 11.52
N PHE A 609 0.91 -8.92 10.53
CA PHE A 609 -0.38 -9.41 10.01
C PHE A 609 -0.29 -10.19 8.67
N GLY A 610 0.87 -10.23 8.04
CA GLY A 610 1.07 -10.87 6.73
C GLY A 610 0.63 -10.02 5.55
N ILE A 611 -0.21 -9.00 5.77
CA ILE A 611 -0.63 -8.02 4.76
C ILE A 611 -0.51 -6.61 5.33
N GLY A 612 -0.23 -5.63 4.48
CA GLY A 612 -0.21 -4.23 4.86
C GLY A 612 -1.61 -3.62 5.00
N ILE A 613 -1.68 -2.45 5.62
CA ILE A 613 -2.85 -1.56 5.50
C ILE A 613 -2.96 -1.08 4.05
N VAL A 614 -1.82 -0.93 3.37
CA VAL A 614 -1.69 -0.85 1.92
C VAL A 614 -1.02 -2.13 1.44
N ASN A 615 -1.63 -2.82 0.49
CA ASN A 615 -1.06 -4.03 -0.14
C ASN A 615 -0.91 -3.78 -1.66
N ALA A 616 0.24 -3.97 -2.32
CA ALA A 616 1.53 -4.47 -1.81
C ALA A 616 2.19 -3.50 -0.80
N VAL A 617 3.00 -4.07 0.09
CA VAL A 617 3.49 -3.42 1.31
C VAL A 617 4.29 -2.13 1.07
N ASP A 618 5.06 -2.09 0.00
CA ASP A 618 5.94 -1.00 -0.40
C ASP A 618 5.46 -0.26 -1.67
N ASP A 619 4.14 -0.28 -1.90
CA ASP A 619 3.48 0.38 -3.02
C ASP A 619 2.43 1.39 -2.51
N LEU A 620 2.90 2.48 -1.93
CA LEU A 620 2.09 3.55 -1.34
C LEU A 620 1.66 4.61 -2.37
N ARG A 621 1.56 4.23 -3.63
CA ARG A 621 1.13 5.16 -4.70
C ARG A 621 -0.33 5.59 -4.52
N ALA A 622 -0.66 6.77 -5.03
CA ALA A 622 -2.00 7.36 -4.92
C ALA A 622 -3.12 6.48 -5.50
N SER A 623 -2.80 5.63 -6.49
CA SER A 623 -3.74 4.67 -7.07
C SER A 623 -3.92 3.38 -6.25
N ASN A 624 -3.23 3.22 -5.13
CA ASN A 624 -3.30 2.08 -4.21
C ASN A 624 -3.57 2.56 -2.77
N PRO A 625 -4.78 3.01 -2.48
CA PRO A 625 -5.11 3.61 -1.18
C PRO A 625 -5.18 2.59 -0.05
N GLU A 626 -5.10 3.08 1.17
CA GLU A 626 -5.18 2.29 2.39
C GLU A 626 -6.55 1.62 2.56
N SER A 627 -6.54 0.38 3.03
CA SER A 627 -7.76 -0.32 3.45
C SER A 627 -8.41 0.31 4.70
N ASN A 628 -7.63 0.99 5.55
CA ASN A 628 -8.10 1.74 6.71
C ASN A 628 -7.28 3.03 6.90
N PRO A 629 -7.66 4.17 6.26
CA PRO A 629 -6.93 5.43 6.38
C PRO A 629 -6.86 5.99 7.80
N ALA A 630 -7.92 5.80 8.60
CA ALA A 630 -7.95 6.29 9.97
C ALA A 630 -6.93 5.56 10.85
N LEU A 631 -6.79 4.25 10.67
CA LEU A 631 -5.77 3.45 11.33
C LEU A 631 -4.36 3.85 10.88
N MET A 632 -4.14 4.03 9.57
CA MET A 632 -2.85 4.47 9.03
C MET A 632 -2.45 5.83 9.59
N ALA A 633 -3.37 6.78 9.61
CA ALA A 633 -3.13 8.12 10.17
C ALA A 633 -2.79 8.05 11.67
N TYR A 634 -3.56 7.27 12.44
CA TYR A 634 -3.30 7.09 13.86
C TYR A 634 -1.91 6.50 14.12
N LEU A 635 -1.56 5.39 13.46
CA LEU A 635 -0.26 4.73 13.68
C LEU A 635 0.92 5.58 13.21
N SER A 636 0.75 6.35 12.12
CA SER A 636 1.76 7.31 11.66
C SER A 636 1.99 8.41 12.69
N GLN A 637 0.93 8.97 13.24
CA GLN A 637 1.01 9.99 14.28
C GLN A 637 1.59 9.42 15.57
N TYR A 638 1.20 8.21 15.97
CA TYR A 638 1.74 7.51 17.13
C TYR A 638 3.27 7.31 17.00
N LEU A 639 3.76 6.93 15.82
CA LEU A 639 5.19 6.76 15.58
C LEU A 639 5.96 8.09 15.71
N ILE A 640 5.39 9.19 15.23
CA ILE A 640 5.97 10.55 15.38
C ILE A 640 6.04 10.95 16.86
N GLU A 641 4.94 10.80 17.59
CA GLU A 641 4.83 11.16 19.01
C GLU A 641 5.79 10.35 19.89
N ASN A 642 6.04 9.10 19.52
CA ASN A 642 7.02 8.23 20.17
C ASN A 642 8.42 8.36 19.57
N ARG A 643 8.75 9.48 18.88
CA ARG A 643 10.09 9.79 18.36
C ARG A 643 10.67 8.69 17.49
N TYR A 644 9.84 8.12 16.63
CA TYR A 644 10.21 7.05 15.69
C TYR A 644 10.76 5.78 16.35
N ASP A 645 10.37 5.49 17.59
CA ASP A 645 10.68 4.25 18.30
C ASP A 645 9.87 3.09 17.72
N LEU A 646 10.55 2.21 16.97
CA LEU A 646 9.91 1.06 16.33
C LEU A 646 9.41 0.02 17.33
N LYS A 647 10.12 -0.18 18.47
CA LYS A 647 9.66 -1.11 19.52
C LYS A 647 8.36 -0.61 20.17
N SER A 648 8.19 0.68 20.34
CA SER A 648 6.92 1.26 20.81
C SER A 648 5.76 0.95 19.86
N LEU A 649 5.97 1.10 18.54
CA LEU A 649 4.95 0.76 17.54
C LEU A 649 4.61 -0.73 17.57
N MET A 650 5.61 -1.61 17.62
CA MET A 650 5.44 -3.06 17.69
C MET A 650 4.69 -3.48 18.97
N ARG A 651 5.05 -2.89 20.11
CA ARG A 651 4.35 -3.07 21.39
C ARG A 651 2.87 -2.70 21.29
N GLN A 652 2.57 -1.57 20.67
CA GLN A 652 1.20 -1.10 20.47
C GLN A 652 0.38 -2.07 19.62
N ILE A 653 0.98 -2.61 18.55
CA ILE A 653 0.35 -3.60 17.67
C ILE A 653 0.10 -4.92 18.42
N MET A 654 1.11 -5.48 19.08
CA MET A 654 1.02 -6.80 19.71
C MET A 654 0.05 -6.82 20.92
N ASN A 655 -0.12 -5.66 21.61
CA ASN A 655 -1.08 -5.51 22.72
C ASN A 655 -2.51 -5.21 22.22
N SER A 656 -2.77 -5.08 20.92
CA SER A 656 -4.13 -4.89 20.43
C SER A 656 -4.92 -6.21 20.42
N GLU A 657 -6.21 -6.14 20.68
CA GLU A 657 -7.11 -7.30 20.52
C GLU A 657 -7.18 -7.74 19.05
N THR A 658 -6.97 -6.82 18.12
CA THR A 658 -6.88 -7.10 16.68
C THR A 658 -5.76 -8.10 16.38
N TYR A 659 -4.57 -7.93 16.97
CA TYR A 659 -3.46 -8.87 16.83
C TYR A 659 -3.71 -10.18 17.58
N GLN A 660 -4.39 -10.12 18.72
CA GLN A 660 -4.65 -11.27 19.60
C GLN A 660 -5.90 -12.07 19.23
N ARG A 661 -6.50 -11.83 18.06
CA ARG A 661 -7.62 -12.67 17.58
C ARG A 661 -7.16 -14.03 17.09
N SER A 662 -8.05 -15.00 17.19
CA SER A 662 -7.85 -16.31 16.59
C SER A 662 -7.75 -16.20 15.07
N SER A 663 -6.95 -17.07 14.48
CA SER A 663 -6.87 -17.26 13.04
C SER A 663 -8.05 -18.08 12.49
N ASN A 664 -8.84 -18.69 13.35
CA ASN A 664 -10.03 -19.41 12.95
C ASN A 664 -11.15 -18.43 12.60
N PRO A 665 -11.60 -18.38 11.34
CA PRO A 665 -12.73 -17.57 10.96
C PRO A 665 -14.02 -18.08 11.61
N ARG A 666 -14.98 -17.18 11.74
CA ARG A 666 -16.34 -17.50 12.18
C ARG A 666 -17.37 -17.16 11.10
N ASP A 667 -18.62 -17.52 11.33
CA ASP A 667 -19.69 -17.13 10.42
C ASP A 667 -19.73 -15.61 10.22
N GLY A 668 -19.69 -15.20 8.96
CA GLY A 668 -19.70 -13.80 8.54
C GLY A 668 -18.33 -13.15 8.38
N ASN A 669 -17.20 -13.86 8.59
CA ASN A 669 -15.87 -13.31 8.29
C ASN A 669 -14.92 -14.24 7.53
N GLN A 670 -15.40 -15.40 7.03
CA GLN A 670 -14.56 -16.39 6.33
C GLN A 670 -13.92 -15.82 5.05
N THR A 671 -14.57 -14.87 4.40
CA THR A 671 -14.10 -14.25 3.15
C THR A 671 -13.28 -13.00 3.37
N ASP A 672 -13.19 -12.50 4.62
CA ASP A 672 -12.37 -11.33 4.91
C ASP A 672 -10.88 -11.65 4.74
N ARG A 673 -10.19 -10.80 3.94
CA ARG A 673 -8.77 -10.90 3.63
C ARG A 673 -8.01 -9.59 3.82
N LYS A 674 -8.68 -8.51 4.29
CA LYS A 674 -8.06 -7.18 4.40
C LYS A 674 -8.57 -6.26 5.51
N HIS A 675 -9.61 -6.66 6.26
CA HIS A 675 -10.22 -5.82 7.29
C HIS A 675 -9.87 -6.26 8.72
N PHE A 676 -9.00 -7.28 8.86
CA PHE A 676 -8.44 -7.76 10.12
C PHE A 676 -9.51 -8.23 11.13
N SER A 677 -10.60 -8.82 10.63
CA SER A 677 -11.63 -9.40 11.47
C SER A 677 -11.18 -10.67 12.20
N HIS A 678 -10.17 -11.31 11.71
CA HIS A 678 -9.43 -12.42 12.31
C HIS A 678 -7.95 -12.32 11.95
N TYR A 679 -7.08 -13.07 12.60
CA TYR A 679 -5.67 -13.15 12.20
C TYR A 679 -5.53 -13.97 10.93
N TYR A 680 -4.77 -13.49 9.95
CA TYR A 680 -4.57 -14.22 8.69
C TYR A 680 -3.35 -15.14 8.80
N PRO A 681 -3.52 -16.47 8.68
CA PRO A 681 -2.39 -17.39 8.68
C PRO A 681 -1.40 -17.04 7.56
N LYS A 682 -0.13 -16.88 7.91
CA LYS A 682 0.94 -16.58 6.95
C LYS A 682 2.02 -17.65 7.00
N ARG A 683 2.59 -17.97 5.83
CA ARG A 683 3.73 -18.89 5.77
C ARG A 683 4.94 -18.26 6.45
N LEU A 684 5.68 -19.05 7.19
CA LEU A 684 6.93 -18.61 7.80
C LEU A 684 8.00 -18.33 6.72
N MET A 685 8.90 -17.40 7.00
CA MET A 685 10.06 -17.14 6.15
C MET A 685 10.95 -18.39 6.05
N ALA A 686 11.62 -18.55 4.92
CA ALA A 686 12.53 -19.68 4.69
C ALA A 686 13.55 -19.87 5.80
N GLU A 687 14.10 -18.75 6.29
CA GLU A 687 15.08 -18.70 7.37
C GLU A 687 14.47 -19.17 8.70
N VAL A 688 13.25 -18.73 8.98
CA VAL A 688 12.53 -19.10 10.21
C VAL A 688 12.16 -20.59 10.21
N ILE A 689 11.69 -21.13 9.06
CA ILE A 689 11.42 -22.58 8.94
C ILE A 689 12.71 -23.38 9.14
N HIS A 690 13.80 -22.96 8.49
CA HIS A 690 15.10 -23.64 8.59
C HIS A 690 15.61 -23.66 10.05
N ASP A 691 15.54 -22.54 10.74
CA ASP A 691 15.98 -22.40 12.12
C ASP A 691 15.06 -23.12 13.10
N ALA A 692 13.76 -23.15 12.83
CA ALA A 692 12.80 -23.95 13.60
C ALA A 692 13.12 -25.44 13.47
N ILE A 693 13.41 -25.95 12.26
CA ILE A 693 13.85 -27.34 12.05
C ILE A 693 15.13 -27.62 12.85
N ALA A 694 16.14 -26.75 12.76
CA ALA A 694 17.38 -26.93 13.51
C ALA A 694 17.16 -26.93 15.05
N SER A 695 16.28 -26.06 15.54
CA SER A 695 15.92 -25.98 16.97
C SER A 695 15.16 -27.22 17.45
N VAL A 696 14.17 -27.68 16.68
CA VAL A 696 13.36 -28.86 17.01
C VAL A 696 14.22 -30.12 17.01
N THR A 697 15.04 -30.33 15.98
CA THR A 697 15.89 -31.52 15.84
C THR A 697 17.11 -31.50 16.77
N ALA A 698 17.44 -30.37 17.40
CA ALA A 698 18.66 -30.14 18.17
C ALA A 698 19.95 -30.33 17.34
N VAL A 699 19.87 -30.26 16.03
CA VAL A 699 21.00 -30.42 15.11
C VAL A 699 21.37 -29.08 14.47
N PRO A 700 22.57 -28.55 14.77
CA PRO A 700 23.02 -27.25 14.26
C PRO A 700 23.23 -27.29 12.73
N SER A 701 23.07 -26.11 12.11
CA SER A 701 23.30 -25.94 10.67
C SER A 701 24.72 -25.45 10.39
N GLU A 702 25.18 -25.65 9.15
CA GLU A 702 26.46 -25.16 8.65
C GLU A 702 26.24 -24.35 7.36
N PHE A 703 26.91 -23.19 7.30
CA PHE A 703 26.90 -22.29 6.14
C PHE A 703 28.33 -21.89 5.80
N ASN A 704 28.96 -22.62 4.89
CA ASN A 704 30.38 -22.52 4.63
C ASN A 704 30.73 -22.10 3.19
N LYS A 705 29.72 -21.77 2.34
CA LYS A 705 29.93 -21.37 0.95
C LYS A 705 29.11 -20.13 0.59
N ILE A 706 29.72 -19.29 -0.26
CA ILE A 706 29.08 -18.16 -0.91
C ILE A 706 29.08 -18.40 -2.42
N VAL A 707 27.96 -18.14 -3.09
CA VAL A 707 27.79 -18.27 -4.55
C VAL A 707 27.60 -16.90 -5.15
N PHE A 708 28.51 -16.51 -6.06
CA PHE A 708 28.41 -15.24 -6.78
C PHE A 708 27.63 -15.35 -8.09
N LEU A 709 27.21 -14.20 -8.61
CA LEU A 709 26.66 -14.11 -9.97
C LEU A 709 27.69 -14.64 -10.98
N GLY A 710 27.30 -15.65 -11.79
CA GLY A 710 28.21 -16.36 -12.68
C GLY A 710 28.54 -17.78 -12.22
N GLY A 711 28.16 -18.16 -11.00
CA GLY A 711 28.24 -19.51 -10.48
C GLY A 711 29.56 -19.84 -9.75
N ASP A 712 30.47 -18.88 -9.60
CA ASP A 712 31.70 -19.06 -8.80
C ASP A 712 31.31 -19.31 -7.32
N ARG A 713 31.91 -20.33 -6.72
CA ARG A 713 31.72 -20.74 -5.33
C ARG A 713 32.99 -20.53 -4.53
N ASN A 714 32.88 -19.80 -3.43
CA ASN A 714 33.98 -19.57 -2.51
C ASN A 714 33.64 -20.05 -1.12
N ASP A 715 34.60 -20.63 -0.41
CA ASP A 715 34.43 -20.94 1.00
C ASP A 715 34.38 -19.68 1.85
N THR A 716 33.55 -19.70 2.89
CA THR A 716 33.44 -18.60 3.87
C THR A 716 33.66 -19.11 5.28
N LYS A 717 34.32 -18.30 6.12
CA LYS A 717 34.53 -18.56 7.55
C LYS A 717 33.71 -17.59 8.41
N PHE A 718 32.84 -16.80 7.81
CA PHE A 718 32.03 -15.80 8.56
C PHE A 718 30.96 -16.42 9.44
N TYR A 719 30.55 -17.66 9.16
CA TYR A 719 29.45 -18.34 9.82
C TYR A 719 29.92 -19.61 10.54
N PRO A 720 30.22 -19.53 11.85
CA PRO A 720 30.55 -20.72 12.64
C PRO A 720 29.42 -21.77 12.60
N LYS A 721 29.76 -23.04 12.81
CA LYS A 721 28.75 -24.10 12.95
C LYS A 721 27.75 -23.74 14.05
N GLY A 722 26.46 -23.88 13.75
CA GLY A 722 25.36 -23.46 14.66
C GLY A 722 24.86 -22.04 14.43
N THR A 723 25.44 -21.28 13.47
CA THR A 723 24.85 -20.01 13.03
C THR A 723 23.43 -20.24 12.53
N LYS A 724 22.49 -19.44 12.96
CA LYS A 724 21.09 -19.47 12.50
C LYS A 724 20.96 -18.85 11.12
N ALA A 725 19.98 -19.29 10.33
CA ALA A 725 19.72 -18.71 9.01
C ALA A 725 19.32 -17.22 9.08
N ILE A 726 18.63 -16.78 10.14
CA ILE A 726 18.32 -15.36 10.37
C ILE A 726 19.55 -14.52 10.78
N GLN A 727 20.70 -15.12 11.05
CA GLN A 727 21.97 -14.43 11.32
C GLN A 727 22.85 -14.32 10.08
N LEU A 728 22.40 -14.86 8.95
CA LEU A 728 23.12 -14.78 7.68
C LEU A 728 22.97 -13.36 7.11
N PHE A 729 23.99 -12.55 7.30
CA PHE A 729 23.99 -11.17 6.79
C PHE A 729 24.14 -11.06 5.27
N ASP A 730 24.60 -12.12 4.60
CA ASP A 730 24.79 -12.16 3.15
C ASP A 730 23.81 -13.11 2.49
N SER A 731 22.96 -12.57 1.58
CA SER A 731 22.02 -13.39 0.82
C SER A 731 22.67 -14.34 -0.18
N SER A 732 23.95 -14.13 -0.51
CA SER A 732 24.73 -14.97 -1.41
C SER A 732 25.23 -16.28 -0.78
N VAL A 733 25.00 -16.49 0.52
CA VAL A 733 25.31 -17.76 1.20
C VAL A 733 24.52 -18.91 0.59
N GLU A 734 25.22 -19.98 0.19
CA GLU A 734 24.61 -21.14 -0.47
C GLU A 734 23.70 -21.91 0.49
N SER A 735 22.46 -22.12 0.09
CA SER A 735 21.51 -23.00 0.75
C SER A 735 20.38 -23.34 -0.23
N ASN A 736 20.29 -24.61 -0.59
CA ASN A 736 19.19 -25.10 -1.44
C ASN A 736 17.85 -24.95 -0.75
N PHE A 737 17.79 -25.19 0.56
CA PHE A 737 16.57 -25.02 1.35
C PHE A 737 16.07 -23.57 1.29
N LEU A 738 16.92 -22.61 1.67
CA LEU A 738 16.53 -21.20 1.70
C LEU A 738 16.11 -20.68 0.32
N LYS A 739 16.80 -21.11 -0.74
CA LYS A 739 16.44 -20.76 -2.12
C LYS A 739 15.08 -21.35 -2.51
N THR A 740 14.85 -22.64 -2.23
CA THR A 740 13.61 -23.34 -2.54
C THR A 740 12.42 -22.73 -1.80
N PHE A 741 12.61 -22.29 -0.55
CA PHE A 741 11.57 -21.68 0.27
C PHE A 741 11.44 -20.17 0.12
N GLY A 742 12.08 -19.57 -0.91
CA GLY A 742 11.82 -18.20 -1.33
C GLY A 742 12.55 -17.13 -0.54
N ARG A 743 13.81 -17.42 -0.05
CA ARG A 743 14.67 -16.40 0.56
C ARG A 743 14.86 -15.21 -0.37
N ASN A 744 14.77 -13.98 0.21
CA ASN A 744 15.07 -12.76 -0.51
C ASN A 744 16.53 -12.74 -1.00
N GLN A 745 16.73 -12.49 -2.30
CA GLN A 745 18.07 -12.44 -2.92
C GLN A 745 18.73 -11.07 -2.75
N ARG A 746 17.99 -10.06 -2.26
CA ARG A 746 18.47 -8.69 -2.00
C ARG A 746 19.04 -8.00 -3.22
N ARG A 747 18.44 -8.23 -4.41
CA ARG A 747 18.83 -7.60 -5.67
C ARG A 747 18.10 -6.31 -5.92
N ILE A 748 16.90 -6.18 -5.38
CA ILE A 748 16.04 -5.01 -5.48
C ILE A 748 15.46 -4.67 -4.10
N THR A 749 15.18 -3.40 -3.90
CA THR A 749 14.49 -2.93 -2.69
C THR A 749 12.99 -3.12 -2.85
N CYS A 750 12.50 -4.36 -2.77
CA CYS A 750 11.09 -4.69 -2.86
C CYS A 750 10.78 -5.92 -1.98
N GLU A 751 9.73 -5.85 -1.18
CA GLU A 751 9.20 -7.03 -0.47
C GLU A 751 8.74 -8.12 -1.45
N CYS A 752 8.44 -7.77 -2.69
CA CYS A 752 8.04 -8.69 -3.76
C CYS A 752 9.15 -9.67 -4.18
N GLU A 753 10.41 -9.45 -3.81
CA GLU A 753 11.51 -10.36 -4.11
C GLU A 753 11.46 -11.64 -3.27
N ARG A 754 10.84 -11.58 -2.09
CA ARG A 754 10.57 -12.75 -1.25
C ARG A 754 9.31 -13.46 -1.78
N SER A 755 9.41 -14.76 -2.04
CA SER A 755 8.25 -15.54 -2.47
C SER A 755 7.64 -16.33 -1.31
N ASP A 756 6.37 -16.04 -1.01
CA ASP A 756 5.60 -16.78 0.00
C ASP A 756 4.65 -17.81 -0.63
N GLU A 757 4.66 -17.93 -1.96
CA GLU A 757 3.80 -18.88 -2.67
C GLU A 757 4.22 -20.33 -2.42
N PRO A 758 3.28 -21.22 -2.05
CA PRO A 758 3.55 -22.63 -1.93
C PRO A 758 3.88 -23.24 -3.29
N SER A 759 4.85 -24.16 -3.33
CA SER A 759 5.20 -24.88 -4.54
C SER A 759 5.31 -26.39 -4.30
N ILE A 760 5.08 -27.19 -5.34
CA ILE A 760 5.28 -28.63 -5.29
C ILE A 760 6.73 -29.01 -4.94
N VAL A 761 7.69 -28.17 -5.36
CA VAL A 761 9.11 -28.38 -5.04
C VAL A 761 9.37 -28.27 -3.55
N GLN A 762 8.70 -27.33 -2.86
CA GLN A 762 8.78 -27.20 -1.40
C GLN A 762 8.16 -28.40 -0.69
N ALA A 763 7.01 -28.90 -1.15
CA ALA A 763 6.40 -30.09 -0.60
C ALA A 763 7.29 -31.33 -0.77
N LEU A 764 7.88 -31.52 -1.95
CA LEU A 764 8.82 -32.61 -2.22
C LEU A 764 10.11 -32.47 -1.38
N HIS A 765 10.59 -31.26 -1.14
CA HIS A 765 11.75 -31.02 -0.31
C HIS A 765 11.50 -31.36 1.17
N LEU A 766 10.31 -31.09 1.69
CA LEU A 766 9.92 -31.53 3.04
C LEU A 766 9.74 -33.04 3.14
N ALA A 767 9.16 -33.66 2.10
CA ALA A 767 8.93 -35.09 2.09
C ALA A 767 10.22 -35.91 1.96
N ASN A 768 11.12 -35.52 1.04
CA ASN A 768 12.29 -36.32 0.65
C ASN A 768 13.63 -35.58 0.76
N GLY A 769 13.62 -34.31 1.22
CA GLY A 769 14.84 -33.48 1.22
C GLY A 769 15.77 -33.83 2.41
N GLU A 770 17.05 -33.62 2.15
CA GLU A 770 18.11 -33.92 3.12
C GLU A 770 18.03 -33.06 4.38
N THR A 771 17.49 -31.83 4.31
CA THR A 771 17.51 -30.88 5.42
C THR A 771 16.74 -31.38 6.63
N LEU A 772 15.56 -31.95 6.42
CA LEU A 772 14.73 -32.46 7.51
C LEU A 772 15.14 -33.90 7.88
N ASN A 773 15.19 -34.79 6.90
CA ASN A 773 15.43 -36.21 7.13
C ASN A 773 16.81 -36.49 7.75
N ASN A 774 17.87 -35.85 7.21
CA ASN A 774 19.22 -36.04 7.79
C ASN A 774 19.35 -35.52 9.22
N LYS A 775 18.62 -34.44 9.55
CA LYS A 775 18.61 -33.89 10.92
C LYS A 775 17.84 -34.78 11.91
N LEU A 776 16.76 -35.42 11.45
CA LEU A 776 16.00 -36.37 12.28
C LEU A 776 16.80 -37.66 12.54
N ALA A 777 17.47 -38.20 11.54
CA ALA A 777 18.29 -39.41 11.66
C ALA A 777 19.66 -39.18 12.31
N GLN A 778 20.00 -37.92 12.70
CA GLN A 778 21.30 -37.61 13.28
C GLN A 778 21.45 -38.20 14.69
N GLU A 779 22.49 -39.00 14.91
CA GLU A 779 22.83 -39.52 16.25
C GLU A 779 23.05 -38.40 17.28
N GLY A 780 22.53 -38.56 18.48
CA GLY A 780 22.53 -37.53 19.54
C GLY A 780 21.53 -36.38 19.30
N GLY A 781 20.71 -36.49 18.25
CA GLY A 781 19.66 -35.58 17.96
C GLY A 781 18.44 -35.71 18.89
N ILE A 782 17.35 -35.06 18.52
CA ILE A 782 16.14 -35.00 19.34
C ILE A 782 15.50 -36.35 19.58
N VAL A 783 15.59 -37.27 18.62
CA VAL A 783 14.99 -38.62 18.73
C VAL A 783 15.65 -39.38 19.89
N ASP A 784 16.99 -39.38 19.93
CA ASP A 784 17.73 -40.02 21.02
C ASP A 784 17.45 -39.35 22.37
N GLN A 785 17.39 -38.01 22.39
CA GLN A 785 17.10 -37.25 23.61
C GLN A 785 15.71 -37.57 24.18
N LEU A 786 14.69 -37.73 23.29
CA LEU A 786 13.34 -38.13 23.71
C LEU A 786 13.30 -39.55 24.20
N LEU A 787 14.01 -40.48 23.55
CA LEU A 787 14.14 -41.87 23.99
C LEU A 787 14.78 -42.00 25.37
N GLU A 788 15.86 -41.26 25.61
CA GLU A 788 16.56 -41.24 26.91
C GLU A 788 15.71 -40.62 28.01
N ARG A 789 15.02 -39.51 27.72
CA ARG A 789 14.20 -38.77 28.68
C ARG A 789 12.91 -39.51 29.06
N PHE A 790 12.31 -40.24 28.09
CA PHE A 790 11.02 -40.91 28.23
C PHE A 790 11.10 -42.37 27.80
N PRO A 791 11.89 -43.23 28.48
CA PRO A 791 12.14 -44.58 28.01
C PRO A 791 10.90 -45.47 27.98
N GLN A 792 9.89 -45.22 28.83
CA GLN A 792 8.67 -45.98 28.95
C GLN A 792 7.38 -45.12 28.85
N ASP A 793 7.49 -43.79 28.99
CA ASP A 793 6.34 -42.89 29.02
C ASP A 793 6.06 -42.30 27.66
N ASN A 794 5.30 -43.04 26.84
CA ASN A 794 4.88 -42.56 25.50
C ASN A 794 3.99 -41.34 25.57
N ALA A 795 3.18 -41.15 26.62
CA ALA A 795 2.30 -39.99 26.74
C ALA A 795 3.10 -38.69 26.98
N ALA A 796 4.09 -38.75 27.90
CA ALA A 796 4.98 -37.62 28.11
C ALA A 796 5.89 -37.33 26.91
N LEU A 797 6.32 -38.36 26.16
CA LEU A 797 7.07 -38.21 24.93
C LEU A 797 6.26 -37.47 23.86
N VAL A 798 5.03 -37.88 23.60
CA VAL A 798 4.13 -37.23 22.62
C VAL A 798 3.87 -35.78 23.01
N ARG A 799 3.60 -35.51 24.29
CA ARG A 799 3.45 -34.15 24.81
C ARG A 799 4.70 -33.30 24.53
N ALA A 800 5.88 -33.81 24.82
CA ALA A 800 7.14 -33.10 24.61
C ALA A 800 7.41 -32.82 23.12
N ALA A 801 7.07 -33.76 22.22
CA ALA A 801 7.17 -33.58 20.78
C ALA A 801 6.24 -32.46 20.29
N TYR A 802 4.97 -32.40 20.73
CA TYR A 802 4.01 -31.38 20.40
C TYR A 802 4.42 -29.98 20.88
N LEU A 803 4.79 -29.86 22.14
CA LEU A 803 5.25 -28.60 22.73
C LEU A 803 6.47 -28.05 21.96
N ARG A 804 7.42 -28.91 21.63
CA ARG A 804 8.66 -28.54 20.97
C ARG A 804 8.47 -28.12 19.52
N THR A 805 7.52 -28.73 18.80
CA THR A 805 7.30 -28.49 17.37
C THR A 805 6.26 -27.44 17.09
N ILE A 806 5.08 -27.56 17.65
CA ILE A 806 3.92 -26.71 17.35
C ILE A 806 3.43 -25.88 18.54
N CYS A 807 4.14 -25.93 19.68
CA CYS A 807 3.97 -25.10 20.87
C CYS A 807 2.60 -25.24 21.57
N ARG A 808 1.94 -26.38 21.42
CA ARG A 808 0.68 -26.68 22.11
C ARG A 808 0.63 -28.13 22.60
N GLU A 809 -0.29 -28.40 23.51
CA GLU A 809 -0.62 -29.76 23.92
C GLU A 809 -1.29 -30.55 22.80
N PRO A 810 -1.07 -31.88 22.68
CA PRO A 810 -1.89 -32.71 21.83
C PRO A 810 -3.33 -32.77 22.39
N THR A 811 -4.33 -32.86 21.51
CA THR A 811 -5.69 -33.18 21.95
C THR A 811 -5.75 -34.60 22.51
N ALA A 812 -6.72 -34.91 23.37
CA ALA A 812 -6.86 -36.26 23.96
C ALA A 812 -6.93 -37.37 22.87
N SER A 813 -7.61 -37.08 21.74
CA SER A 813 -7.70 -38.03 20.61
C SER A 813 -6.36 -38.19 19.87
N GLN A 814 -5.60 -37.09 19.68
CA GLN A 814 -4.28 -37.13 19.06
C GLN A 814 -3.29 -37.89 19.94
N GLN A 815 -3.28 -37.58 21.23
CA GLN A 815 -2.40 -38.26 22.19
C GLN A 815 -2.69 -39.75 22.21
N GLN A 816 -3.95 -40.18 22.34
CA GLN A 816 -4.32 -41.59 22.38
C GLN A 816 -3.92 -42.32 21.09
N ALA A 817 -4.19 -41.74 19.92
CA ALA A 817 -3.86 -42.38 18.65
C ALA A 817 -2.36 -42.56 18.46
N ILE A 818 -1.54 -41.53 18.80
CA ILE A 818 -0.08 -41.58 18.67
C ILE A 818 0.55 -42.52 19.69
N VAL A 819 0.06 -42.54 20.94
CA VAL A 819 0.54 -43.47 21.95
C VAL A 819 0.30 -44.92 21.51
N GLN A 820 -0.89 -45.22 20.96
CA GLN A 820 -1.19 -46.57 20.43
C GLN A 820 -0.26 -46.97 19.27
N GLU A 821 0.09 -45.98 18.40
CA GLU A 821 1.00 -46.26 17.30
C GLU A 821 2.44 -46.50 17.77
N LEU A 822 2.93 -45.75 18.77
CA LEU A 822 4.23 -46.00 19.42
C LEU A 822 4.29 -47.36 20.14
N GLU A 823 3.17 -47.82 20.73
CA GLU A 823 3.07 -49.13 21.36
C GLU A 823 3.09 -50.28 20.33
N ARG A 824 2.40 -50.12 19.18
CA ARG A 824 2.46 -51.08 18.09
C ARG A 824 3.84 -51.25 17.49
N ASN A 825 4.57 -50.14 17.36
CA ASN A 825 5.93 -50.09 16.79
C ASN A 825 7.03 -50.11 17.88
N SER A 826 6.77 -50.79 18.99
CA SER A 826 7.71 -50.82 20.15
C SER A 826 9.09 -51.41 19.83
N GLN A 827 9.21 -52.23 18.77
CA GLN A 827 10.49 -52.79 18.31
C GLN A 827 11.32 -51.79 17.48
N ASP A 828 10.64 -50.87 16.74
CA ASP A 828 11.27 -49.86 15.94
C ASP A 828 10.91 -48.45 16.45
N ARG A 829 10.94 -48.29 17.78
CA ARG A 829 10.50 -47.06 18.45
C ARG A 829 11.26 -45.83 18.00
N HIS A 830 12.54 -45.93 17.61
CA HIS A 830 13.31 -44.84 17.06
C HIS A 830 12.66 -44.28 15.77
N VAL A 831 12.37 -45.18 14.83
CA VAL A 831 11.72 -44.83 13.56
C VAL A 831 10.32 -44.22 13.77
N ALA A 832 9.55 -44.79 14.70
CA ALA A 832 8.22 -44.24 15.01
C ALA A 832 8.26 -42.83 15.60
N ILE A 833 9.30 -42.47 16.32
CA ILE A 833 9.50 -41.07 16.82
C ILE A 833 10.01 -40.16 15.71
N GLU A 834 10.86 -40.62 14.80
CA GLU A 834 11.26 -39.89 13.59
C GLU A 834 10.01 -39.55 12.78
N ASP A 835 9.13 -40.51 12.51
CA ASP A 835 7.89 -40.36 11.75
C ASP A 835 6.93 -39.37 12.43
N LEU A 836 6.80 -39.44 13.75
CA LEU A 836 6.02 -38.47 14.52
C LEU A 836 6.55 -37.06 14.34
N LEU A 837 7.84 -36.82 14.56
CA LEU A 837 8.46 -35.52 14.43
C LEU A 837 8.41 -35.02 13.00
N TRP A 838 8.66 -35.89 12.01
CA TRP A 838 8.54 -35.58 10.60
C TRP A 838 7.11 -35.13 10.26
N SER A 839 6.09 -35.83 10.72
CA SER A 839 4.69 -35.51 10.46
C SER A 839 4.31 -34.15 11.08
N LEU A 840 4.75 -33.87 12.30
CA LEU A 840 4.53 -32.59 12.95
C LEU A 840 5.21 -31.43 12.20
N MET A 841 6.49 -31.59 11.81
CA MET A 841 7.26 -30.56 11.11
C MET A 841 6.85 -30.37 9.65
N SER A 842 6.23 -31.35 9.03
CA SER A 842 5.63 -31.23 7.69
C SER A 842 4.21 -30.67 7.73
N SER A 843 3.63 -30.49 8.91
CA SER A 843 2.26 -30.01 9.07
C SER A 843 2.11 -28.51 8.75
N ARG A 844 0.89 -28.11 8.39
CA ARG A 844 0.56 -26.69 8.23
C ARG A 844 0.77 -25.91 9.52
N GLU A 845 0.51 -26.49 10.68
CA GLU A 845 0.71 -25.86 11.98
C GLU A 845 2.17 -25.48 12.23
N PHE A 846 3.12 -26.25 11.72
CA PHE A 846 4.55 -25.94 11.84
C PHE A 846 4.99 -24.89 10.83
N LEU A 847 4.55 -24.98 9.58
CA LEU A 847 5.01 -24.16 8.45
C LEU A 847 4.39 -22.76 8.38
N PHE A 848 3.28 -22.54 9.11
CA PHE A 848 2.56 -21.28 9.11
C PHE A 848 2.54 -20.67 10.53
N ASN A 849 2.44 -19.35 10.57
CA ASN A 849 2.06 -18.61 11.76
C ASN A 849 0.57 -18.30 11.71
N TYR A 850 -0.15 -18.61 12.77
CA TYR A 850 -1.61 -18.52 12.85
C TYR A 850 -2.09 -17.95 14.20
#